data_d76637b49690116fcc96c9152190a8e7
#
_entry.id   d76637b49690116fcc96c9152190a8e7
#
_cell.length_a   1.000
_cell.length_b   1.000
_cell.length_c   1.000
_cell.angle_alpha   90.00
_cell.angle_beta   90.00
_cell.angle_gamma   90.00
#
_symmetry.space_group_name_H-M   'P 1'
#
loop_
_entity.id
_entity.type
_entity.pdbx_description
1 polymer ?
#
loop_
_entity_poly.entity_id
_entity_poly.type
_entity_poly.pdbx_seq_one_letter_code
_entity_poly.pdbx_strand_id
1 'polypeptide(L)'
;MSDDTTLEEKGQIIGTGFSEALSERYLAYALSTITSRSLPDVRDGLKPVHRRLLYAMRQLRLDPDQGFKKSARVVGDVMGKFHPHGDAAIYDAMVRLAQEFAMRYRLVDGQGNFGNIDGDNAAAMRYTEARMTNVAQLLLDGIDEDTVDFRATYDGESDEPCLLPAGFPNLLANGAQGIAVGMATSIPPHNVNELADAALHLIKHPNASIDTLMQFVRGPDFPTGGVLVEPEESIREAYGTGRGGFRVRASWAVEKEKGGGWQIAVTEIPYQVQKSRLIERMADMLQAKKLPFLADIRDESAEDLRIVLEPKSRRLEPDVVMESLFRLTDLETRVPLNLNVLDGNGRPGVMTLREALNAWLAHRRIVLLRRSQFRLGKIAARLEVLEGYLVVFLNLDEVIAIIREADHPRDELMTRFDLSELQANAILDMRLRALRRLEEMALKAERDSLIAEQEGLTSLVGDETLQWGHIAGEIKELKATFQKTDPRRTDCSAAPDIDLDAAEILIEREPITVICSQKGWIRAMKGHQDLDSEFKYKEGDGPAFVIHAETTDKILLFAENGRFYTLAGDKLPRGRGFGEPVSLMVDLPADVDIVRLLRADGSRLLVAASTGHGLIVPVDAALAQTRSGKQVLNISGLARAVACCVVKGDMVATVGVNRKLLAFPLSEVPEMTRGKGVILQRFKEGGLADVTVYDSAAGLSWKAGGGRTRTETDMTPWIGKRAAAGKMPPTGFPRPAQFT
;
A
#
# COMPACT_ATOMS: atom_id res chain seq x y z
N MET A 1 50.16 55.08 -45.00
CA MET A 1 48.78 54.78 -45.44
C MET A 1 48.65 53.27 -45.30
N SER A 2 48.17 52.78 -44.16
CA SER A 2 47.91 51.42 -43.85
C SER A 2 46.37 51.26 -43.85
N ASP A 3 45.85 50.56 -44.86
CA ASP A 3 44.50 50.16 -44.94
C ASP A 3 44.17 49.07 -43.89
N ASP A 4 43.43 49.49 -42.88
CA ASP A 4 42.93 48.67 -41.82
C ASP A 4 41.56 48.18 -42.27
N THR A 5 41.53 47.04 -42.96
CA THR A 5 40.28 46.37 -43.37
C THR A 5 39.80 45.48 -42.22
N THR A 6 39.04 46.05 -41.29
CA THR A 6 38.22 45.29 -40.35
C THR A 6 37.18 44.48 -41.10
N LEU A 7 37.40 43.15 -41.16
CA LEU A 7 36.35 42.19 -41.58
C LEU A 7 35.24 42.18 -40.55
N GLU A 8 34.17 42.91 -40.80
CA GLU A 8 32.91 42.68 -40.11
C GLU A 8 32.39 41.29 -40.47
N GLU A 9 32.50 40.33 -39.57
CA GLU A 9 31.76 39.10 -39.63
C GLU A 9 30.27 39.43 -39.50
N LYS A 10 29.61 39.58 -40.63
CA LYS A 10 28.15 39.67 -40.69
C LYS A 10 27.58 38.33 -40.30
N GLY A 11 27.18 38.19 -39.02
CA GLY A 11 26.39 37.04 -38.57
C GLY A 11 25.14 36.86 -39.44
N GLN A 12 24.94 35.66 -39.96
CA GLN A 12 23.80 35.33 -40.80
C GLN A 12 22.55 35.21 -39.90
N ILE A 13 21.57 36.07 -40.07
CA ILE A 13 20.26 36.00 -39.41
C ILE A 13 19.42 34.94 -40.14
N ILE A 14 19.22 33.80 -39.55
CA ILE A 14 18.37 32.74 -40.06
C ILE A 14 16.97 32.91 -39.45
N GLY A 15 15.95 33.15 -40.31
CA GLY A 15 14.57 33.22 -39.89
C GLY A 15 14.04 31.82 -39.60
N THR A 16 13.80 31.49 -38.31
CA THR A 16 13.19 30.24 -37.88
C THR A 16 11.78 30.49 -37.38
N GLY A 17 10.81 29.66 -37.78
CA GLY A 17 9.44 29.74 -37.28
C GLY A 17 9.40 29.53 -35.76
N PHE A 18 8.70 30.39 -35.03
CA PHE A 18 8.62 30.33 -33.54
C PHE A 18 8.16 28.95 -33.05
N SER A 19 7.14 28.37 -33.69
CA SER A 19 6.60 27.03 -33.33
C SER A 19 7.67 25.92 -33.50
N GLU A 20 8.47 25.99 -34.57
CA GLU A 20 9.50 25.00 -34.89
C GLU A 20 10.67 25.12 -33.88
N ALA A 21 11.17 26.33 -33.67
CA ALA A 21 12.24 26.58 -32.69
C ALA A 21 11.82 26.21 -31.26
N LEU A 22 10.56 26.49 -30.89
CA LEU A 22 10.02 26.12 -29.56
C LEU A 22 9.92 24.59 -29.43
N SER A 23 9.40 23.91 -30.44
CA SER A 23 9.25 22.43 -30.43
C SER A 23 10.60 21.72 -30.32
N GLU A 24 11.59 22.15 -31.09
CA GLU A 24 12.94 21.58 -31.08
C GLU A 24 13.62 21.76 -29.73
N ARG A 25 13.60 23.00 -29.20
CA ARG A 25 14.21 23.30 -27.90
C ARG A 25 13.48 22.62 -26.73
N TYR A 26 12.15 22.57 -26.79
CA TYR A 26 11.35 21.87 -25.78
C TYR A 26 11.60 20.36 -25.80
N LEU A 27 11.74 19.76 -26.99
CA LEU A 27 12.09 18.34 -27.13
C LEU A 27 13.47 18.05 -26.57
N ALA A 28 14.48 18.89 -26.89
CA ALA A 28 15.83 18.75 -26.34
C ALA A 28 15.83 18.88 -24.81
N TYR A 29 15.11 19.85 -24.27
CA TYR A 29 14.93 20.01 -22.82
C TYR A 29 14.23 18.82 -22.19
N ALA A 30 13.15 18.33 -22.80
CA ALA A 30 12.40 17.17 -22.32
C ALA A 30 13.28 15.91 -22.28
N LEU A 31 14.01 15.61 -23.37
CA LEU A 31 14.95 14.48 -23.45
C LEU A 31 16.03 14.60 -22.38
N SER A 32 16.67 15.75 -22.24
CA SER A 32 17.69 15.99 -21.20
C SER A 32 17.12 15.79 -19.80
N THR A 33 15.91 16.28 -19.52
CA THR A 33 15.27 16.13 -18.21
C THR A 33 14.93 14.66 -17.93
N ILE A 34 14.50 13.92 -18.93
CA ILE A 34 14.17 12.49 -18.80
C ILE A 34 15.42 11.66 -18.53
N THR A 35 16.42 11.76 -19.44
CA THR A 35 17.59 10.85 -19.45
C THR A 35 18.68 11.25 -18.48
N SER A 36 18.88 12.57 -18.25
CA SER A 36 20.03 13.06 -17.49
C SER A 36 19.67 13.62 -16.10
N ARG A 37 18.39 13.56 -15.69
CA ARG A 37 17.99 14.13 -14.39
C ARG A 37 17.00 13.30 -13.60
N SER A 38 15.88 12.83 -14.22
CA SER A 38 14.70 12.41 -13.47
C SER A 38 14.54 10.90 -13.35
N LEU A 39 14.84 10.15 -14.42
CA LEU A 39 14.67 8.70 -14.41
C LEU A 39 15.96 7.99 -13.96
N PRO A 40 15.84 6.94 -13.14
CA PRO A 40 16.96 6.07 -12.81
C PRO A 40 17.27 5.12 -13.96
N ASP A 41 18.52 4.68 -14.07
CA ASP A 41 18.89 3.56 -14.92
C ASP A 41 18.48 2.23 -14.23
N VAL A 42 17.92 1.32 -14.99
CA VAL A 42 17.40 0.04 -14.45
C VAL A 42 18.52 -0.81 -13.82
N ARG A 43 19.75 -0.67 -14.30
CA ARG A 43 20.90 -1.51 -13.93
C ARG A 43 21.48 -1.15 -12.56
N ASP A 44 21.64 0.14 -12.24
CA ASP A 44 22.19 0.60 -10.95
C ASP A 44 21.18 1.32 -10.06
N GLY A 45 19.97 1.62 -10.59
CA GLY A 45 18.90 2.28 -9.84
C GLY A 45 19.17 3.73 -9.47
N LEU A 46 20.19 4.36 -10.07
CA LEU A 46 20.64 5.69 -9.70
C LEU A 46 20.30 6.73 -10.75
N LYS A 47 19.97 7.93 -10.26
CA LYS A 47 20.00 9.14 -11.09
C LYS A 47 21.42 9.66 -11.23
N PRO A 48 21.74 10.46 -12.25
CA PRO A 48 23.09 11.00 -12.43
C PRO A 48 23.67 11.72 -11.20
N VAL A 49 22.86 12.50 -10.48
CA VAL A 49 23.31 13.19 -9.25
C VAL A 49 23.77 12.21 -8.17
N HIS A 50 23.03 11.11 -7.95
CA HIS A 50 23.36 10.10 -6.95
C HIS A 50 24.62 9.33 -7.34
N ARG A 51 24.76 8.96 -8.63
CA ARG A 51 25.93 8.27 -9.16
C ARG A 51 27.19 9.11 -9.02
N ARG A 52 27.13 10.37 -9.40
CA ARG A 52 28.21 11.35 -9.26
C ARG A 52 28.59 11.58 -7.80
N LEU A 53 27.61 11.65 -6.91
CA LEU A 53 27.84 11.80 -5.47
C LEU A 53 28.63 10.61 -4.90
N LEU A 54 28.19 9.38 -5.16
CA LEU A 54 28.88 8.18 -4.67
C LEU A 54 30.27 8.04 -5.27
N TYR A 55 30.44 8.36 -6.57
CA TYR A 55 31.74 8.34 -7.21
C TYR A 55 32.71 9.39 -6.64
N ALA A 56 32.23 10.61 -6.37
CA ALA A 56 33.03 11.64 -5.70
C ALA A 56 33.44 11.20 -4.27
N MET A 57 32.53 10.58 -3.53
CA MET A 57 32.84 10.04 -2.19
C MET A 57 33.88 8.93 -2.26
N ARG A 58 33.86 8.07 -3.29
CA ARG A 58 34.91 7.07 -3.55
C ARG A 58 36.26 7.73 -3.83
N GLN A 59 36.32 8.76 -4.70
CA GLN A 59 37.53 9.51 -4.98
C GLN A 59 38.11 10.22 -3.74
N LEU A 60 37.22 10.69 -2.85
CA LEU A 60 37.58 11.28 -1.57
C LEU A 60 38.01 10.24 -0.52
N ARG A 61 37.99 8.96 -0.83
CA ARG A 61 38.27 7.82 0.06
C ARG A 61 37.43 7.87 1.34
N LEU A 62 36.09 8.04 1.15
CA LEU A 62 35.10 8.06 2.22
C LEU A 62 34.49 6.67 2.41
N ASP A 63 35.33 5.65 2.46
CA ASP A 63 34.90 4.26 2.68
C ASP A 63 34.28 4.08 4.08
N PRO A 64 33.47 3.06 4.32
CA PRO A 64 32.72 2.88 5.58
C PRO A 64 33.58 2.79 6.84
N ASP A 65 34.82 2.33 6.70
CA ASP A 65 35.82 2.21 7.76
C ASP A 65 36.66 3.46 7.98
N GLN A 66 36.54 4.46 7.09
CA GLN A 66 37.26 5.70 7.15
C GLN A 66 36.52 6.77 7.96
N GLY A 67 37.28 7.85 8.32
CA GLY A 67 36.70 8.99 9.04
C GLY A 67 35.74 9.82 8.18
N PHE A 68 34.76 10.42 8.85
CA PHE A 68 33.81 11.34 8.23
C PHE A 68 34.51 12.60 7.67
N LYS A 69 33.94 13.17 6.62
CA LYS A 69 34.28 14.50 6.13
C LYS A 69 33.07 15.41 6.08
N LYS A 70 33.29 16.73 6.20
CA LYS A 70 32.21 17.72 6.10
C LYS A 70 31.44 17.55 4.81
N SER A 71 30.10 17.56 4.91
CA SER A 71 29.20 17.45 3.76
C SER A 71 29.49 18.53 2.72
N ALA A 72 29.84 19.73 3.15
CA ALA A 72 30.25 20.83 2.26
C ALA A 72 31.46 20.48 1.38
N ARG A 73 32.39 19.64 1.86
CA ARG A 73 33.53 19.17 1.05
C ARG A 73 33.04 18.24 -0.06
N VAL A 74 32.16 17.28 0.26
CA VAL A 74 31.61 16.35 -0.73
C VAL A 74 30.81 17.10 -1.78
N VAL A 75 29.90 18.00 -1.36
CA VAL A 75 29.10 18.84 -2.25
C VAL A 75 29.95 19.69 -3.17
N GLY A 76 31.03 20.31 -2.63
CA GLY A 76 31.96 21.10 -3.41
C GLY A 76 32.70 20.30 -4.51
N ASP A 77 33.18 19.10 -4.19
CA ASP A 77 33.84 18.22 -5.18
C ASP A 77 32.85 17.74 -6.25
N VAL A 78 31.62 17.39 -5.87
CA VAL A 78 30.54 16.96 -6.83
C VAL A 78 30.21 18.12 -7.77
N MET A 79 29.98 19.31 -7.24
CA MET A 79 29.61 20.49 -8.02
C MET A 79 30.74 20.93 -8.95
N GLY A 80 31.95 20.93 -8.44
CA GLY A 80 33.10 21.43 -9.20
C GLY A 80 33.56 20.50 -10.32
N LYS A 81 33.45 19.17 -10.13
CA LYS A 81 34.02 18.20 -11.09
C LYS A 81 32.98 17.50 -11.95
N PHE A 82 31.77 17.22 -11.42
CA PHE A 82 30.85 16.27 -12.04
C PHE A 82 29.47 16.85 -12.35
N HIS A 83 28.92 17.71 -11.47
CA HIS A 83 27.49 18.07 -11.53
C HIS A 83 27.31 19.59 -11.53
N PRO A 84 27.22 20.25 -12.70
CA PRO A 84 27.16 21.71 -12.82
C PRO A 84 25.78 22.28 -12.46
N HIS A 85 25.31 22.02 -11.22
CA HIS A 85 24.07 22.49 -10.69
C HIS A 85 24.25 23.04 -9.27
N GLY A 86 23.20 23.70 -8.72
CA GLY A 86 23.27 24.32 -7.39
C GLY A 86 23.60 23.33 -6.27
N ASP A 87 24.41 23.82 -5.31
CA ASP A 87 24.86 23.08 -4.12
C ASP A 87 23.74 22.54 -3.27
N ALA A 88 22.63 23.28 -3.14
CA ALA A 88 21.44 22.86 -2.41
C ALA A 88 20.84 21.56 -2.96
N ALA A 89 20.73 21.42 -4.30
CA ALA A 89 20.18 20.22 -4.91
C ALA A 89 21.06 18.98 -4.69
N ILE A 90 22.39 19.17 -4.69
CA ILE A 90 23.35 18.09 -4.42
C ILE A 90 23.29 17.70 -2.93
N TYR A 91 23.22 18.70 -2.04
CA TYR A 91 23.11 18.44 -0.61
C TYR A 91 21.82 17.74 -0.25
N ASP A 92 20.65 18.18 -0.79
CA ASP A 92 19.36 17.54 -0.57
C ASP A 92 19.35 16.09 -1.06
N ALA A 93 19.99 15.79 -2.18
CA ALA A 93 20.17 14.42 -2.65
C ALA A 93 20.99 13.59 -1.66
N MET A 94 22.10 14.13 -1.14
CA MET A 94 22.94 13.46 -0.14
C MET A 94 22.18 13.24 1.17
N VAL A 95 21.44 14.24 1.64
CA VAL A 95 20.60 14.16 2.84
C VAL A 95 19.61 13.01 2.72
N ARG A 96 18.90 12.91 1.58
CA ARG A 96 17.95 11.84 1.36
C ARG A 96 18.59 10.45 1.37
N LEU A 97 19.80 10.30 0.81
CA LEU A 97 20.53 9.03 0.83
C LEU A 97 21.01 8.63 2.23
N ALA A 98 21.03 9.56 3.20
CA ALA A 98 21.42 9.32 4.59
C ALA A 98 20.24 9.07 5.54
N GLN A 99 19.00 9.42 5.15
CA GLN A 99 17.83 9.31 6.01
C GLN A 99 17.29 7.87 6.09
N GLU A 100 17.22 7.32 7.30
CA GLU A 100 16.75 5.95 7.55
C GLU A 100 15.24 5.77 7.39
N PHE A 101 14.46 6.85 7.50
CA PHE A 101 13.02 6.86 7.22
C PHE A 101 12.70 7.07 5.73
N ALA A 102 13.68 7.48 4.91
CA ALA A 102 13.52 7.70 3.47
C ALA A 102 14.10 6.55 2.63
N MET A 103 15.20 5.94 3.08
CA MET A 103 15.93 4.88 2.38
C MET A 103 15.83 3.56 3.14
N ARG A 104 15.42 2.51 2.46
CA ARG A 104 15.39 1.17 3.05
C ARG A 104 16.81 0.66 3.35
N TYR A 105 17.75 0.98 2.47
CA TYR A 105 19.18 0.70 2.56
C TYR A 105 19.97 1.99 2.31
N ARG A 106 20.38 2.65 3.36
CA ARG A 106 21.12 3.93 3.25
C ARG A 106 22.40 3.77 2.43
N LEU A 107 22.68 4.73 1.58
CA LEU A 107 23.91 4.79 0.79
C LEU A 107 24.92 5.75 1.40
N VAL A 108 24.48 6.70 2.21
CA VAL A 108 25.31 7.63 2.94
C VAL A 108 25.14 7.40 4.44
N ASP A 109 26.26 7.30 5.15
CA ASP A 109 26.34 7.32 6.60
C ASP A 109 26.58 8.77 7.03
N GLY A 110 25.60 9.38 7.69
CA GLY A 110 25.60 10.77 8.09
C GLY A 110 25.87 10.96 9.57
N GLN A 111 26.71 11.94 9.92
CA GLN A 111 26.92 12.38 11.29
C GLN A 111 26.41 13.80 11.47
N GLY A 112 25.54 14.03 12.45
CA GLY A 112 24.86 15.29 12.69
C GLY A 112 23.36 15.20 12.33
N ASN A 113 22.71 16.36 12.21
CA ASN A 113 21.28 16.42 11.90
C ASN A 113 21.02 16.37 10.39
N PHE A 114 20.54 15.24 9.90
CA PHE A 114 20.10 15.02 8.52
C PHE A 114 18.57 15.08 8.36
N GLY A 115 17.85 15.74 9.29
CA GLY A 115 16.40 15.77 9.34
C GLY A 115 15.83 14.58 10.11
N ASN A 116 14.52 14.62 10.33
CA ASN A 116 13.80 13.58 11.07
C ASN A 116 12.43 13.27 10.44
N ILE A 117 11.74 12.27 10.99
CA ILE A 117 10.42 11.85 10.54
C ILE A 117 9.32 12.88 10.83
N ASP A 118 9.57 13.84 11.72
CA ASP A 118 8.68 14.97 12.00
C ASP A 118 8.61 15.96 10.84
N GLY A 119 9.59 15.91 9.95
CA GLY A 119 9.67 16.79 8.79
C GLY A 119 10.61 17.98 9.01
N ASP A 120 11.42 17.97 10.08
CA ASP A 120 12.46 18.95 10.27
C ASP A 120 13.54 18.83 9.19
N ASN A 121 14.01 19.97 8.73
CA ASN A 121 15.05 20.02 7.71
C ASN A 121 16.43 19.61 8.27
N ALA A 122 17.28 19.09 7.40
CA ALA A 122 18.68 18.87 7.74
C ALA A 122 19.39 20.17 8.11
N ALA A 123 20.37 20.08 9.00
CA ALA A 123 21.28 21.20 9.28
C ALA A 123 22.08 21.58 8.04
N ALA A 124 22.58 22.80 7.97
CA ALA A 124 23.39 23.26 6.85
C ALA A 124 24.66 22.37 6.68
N MET A 125 25.06 22.13 5.43
CA MET A 125 26.15 21.21 5.03
C MET A 125 27.50 21.46 5.70
N ARG A 126 27.72 22.67 6.25
CA ARG A 126 28.94 23.00 7.02
C ARG A 126 28.97 22.37 8.41
N TYR A 127 27.80 21.93 8.95
CA TYR A 127 27.69 21.31 10.28
C TYR A 127 27.64 19.79 10.20
N THR A 128 27.09 19.24 9.11
CA THR A 128 26.96 17.79 8.92
C THR A 128 28.24 17.19 8.32
N GLU A 129 28.41 15.90 8.56
CA GLU A 129 29.52 15.10 8.03
C GLU A 129 28.98 13.82 7.42
N ALA A 130 29.70 13.29 6.42
CA ALA A 130 29.25 12.12 5.69
C ALA A 130 30.40 11.19 5.29
N ARG A 131 30.07 9.91 5.14
CA ARG A 131 30.86 8.86 4.48
C ARG A 131 29.94 7.87 3.79
N MET A 132 30.49 6.94 3.02
CA MET A 132 29.70 5.87 2.37
C MET A 132 29.29 4.80 3.39
N THR A 133 28.21 4.09 3.09
CA THR A 133 27.83 2.87 3.78
C THR A 133 28.42 1.64 3.06
N ASN A 134 28.36 0.47 3.71
CA ASN A 134 28.71 -0.81 3.08
C ASN A 134 27.85 -1.10 1.83
N VAL A 135 26.58 -0.66 1.81
CA VAL A 135 25.70 -0.82 0.65
C VAL A 135 26.19 0.02 -0.54
N ALA A 136 26.63 1.25 -0.28
CA ALA A 136 27.22 2.10 -1.33
C ALA A 136 28.52 1.50 -1.88
N GLN A 137 29.32 0.87 -1.02
CA GLN A 137 30.53 0.16 -1.43
C GLN A 137 30.21 -1.01 -2.38
N LEU A 138 29.17 -1.80 -2.09
CA LEU A 138 28.72 -2.88 -2.98
C LEU A 138 28.29 -2.37 -4.38
N LEU A 139 27.78 -1.14 -4.47
CA LEU A 139 27.46 -0.54 -5.76
C LEU A 139 28.71 -0.15 -6.58
N LEU A 140 29.82 0.18 -5.90
CA LEU A 140 31.06 0.67 -6.48
C LEU A 140 32.13 -0.41 -6.65
N ASP A 141 31.93 -1.62 -6.09
CA ASP A 141 32.93 -2.68 -6.08
C ASP A 141 33.34 -3.09 -7.50
N GLY A 142 34.64 -3.04 -7.74
CA GLY A 142 35.23 -3.32 -9.06
C GLY A 142 35.20 -2.16 -10.05
N ILE A 143 34.86 -0.92 -9.66
CA ILE A 143 34.80 0.24 -10.58
C ILE A 143 36.16 0.56 -11.20
N ASP A 144 37.26 0.27 -10.51
CA ASP A 144 38.64 0.49 -10.97
C ASP A 144 39.15 -0.69 -11.84
N GLU A 145 38.32 -1.67 -12.15
CA GLU A 145 38.65 -2.89 -12.87
C GLU A 145 38.01 -2.95 -14.28
N ASP A 146 37.85 -1.80 -14.92
CA ASP A 146 37.25 -1.65 -16.26
C ASP A 146 35.84 -2.30 -16.41
N THR A 147 35.09 -2.33 -15.33
CA THR A 147 33.78 -3.01 -15.28
C THR A 147 32.65 -2.23 -15.96
N VAL A 148 32.79 -0.92 -16.07
CA VAL A 148 31.80 0.01 -16.65
C VAL A 148 32.49 1.04 -17.55
N ASP A 149 31.68 1.66 -18.43
CA ASP A 149 32.18 2.72 -19.29
C ASP A 149 32.27 4.05 -18.54
N PHE A 150 33.27 4.84 -18.90
CA PHE A 150 33.48 6.19 -18.46
C PHE A 150 33.24 7.17 -19.60
N ARG A 151 32.88 8.38 -19.28
CA ARG A 151 32.74 9.50 -20.20
C ARG A 151 33.37 10.74 -19.61
N ALA A 152 33.79 11.67 -20.47
CA ALA A 152 34.31 12.95 -20.03
C ALA A 152 33.28 13.72 -19.19
N THR A 153 33.74 14.40 -18.14
CA THR A 153 32.96 15.33 -17.34
C THR A 153 32.52 16.53 -18.17
N TYR A 154 31.65 17.38 -17.65
CA TYR A 154 31.09 18.54 -18.35
C TYR A 154 32.15 19.55 -18.77
N ASP A 155 33.28 19.63 -18.06
CA ASP A 155 34.44 20.48 -18.33
C ASP A 155 35.54 19.80 -19.20
N GLY A 156 35.42 18.46 -19.38
CA GLY A 156 36.38 17.67 -20.13
C GLY A 156 37.73 17.43 -19.42
N GLU A 157 37.87 17.84 -18.16
CA GLU A 157 39.14 17.71 -17.41
C GLU A 157 39.27 16.35 -16.69
N SER A 158 38.18 15.63 -16.49
CA SER A 158 38.13 14.35 -15.79
C SER A 158 37.12 13.41 -16.45
N ASP A 159 37.06 12.17 -15.94
CA ASP A 159 36.08 11.17 -16.37
C ASP A 159 35.11 10.82 -15.25
N GLU A 160 33.87 10.57 -15.61
CA GLU A 160 32.80 10.07 -14.73
C GLU A 160 32.26 8.75 -15.23
N PRO A 161 31.84 7.80 -14.34
CA PRO A 161 31.25 6.54 -14.77
C PRO A 161 29.84 6.77 -15.36
N CYS A 162 29.58 6.13 -16.48
CA CYS A 162 28.25 6.10 -17.09
C CYS A 162 27.24 5.34 -16.20
N LEU A 163 27.72 4.28 -15.53
CA LEU A 163 26.99 3.41 -14.60
C LEU A 163 27.90 2.99 -13.46
N LEU A 164 27.32 2.43 -12.40
CA LEU A 164 28.09 1.72 -11.38
C LEU A 164 28.03 0.20 -11.60
N PRO A 165 29.02 -0.57 -11.10
CA PRO A 165 29.04 -2.03 -11.17
C PRO A 165 27.80 -2.71 -10.55
N ALA A 166 27.16 -2.07 -9.57
CA ALA A 166 25.87 -2.43 -8.99
C ALA A 166 25.81 -3.86 -8.42
N GLY A 167 26.71 -4.22 -7.53
CA GLY A 167 26.68 -5.49 -6.78
C GLY A 167 25.47 -5.67 -5.86
N PHE A 168 24.63 -4.64 -5.77
CA PHE A 168 23.40 -4.57 -4.98
C PHE A 168 22.23 -4.17 -5.88
N PRO A 169 21.02 -4.81 -5.78
CA PRO A 169 19.86 -4.52 -6.63
C PRO A 169 19.15 -3.23 -6.23
N ASN A 170 19.86 -2.11 -6.29
CA ASN A 170 19.48 -0.83 -5.68
C ASN A 170 18.15 -0.27 -6.20
N LEU A 171 17.83 -0.43 -7.50
CA LEU A 171 16.58 0.09 -8.06
C LEU A 171 15.36 -0.39 -7.29
N LEU A 172 15.25 -1.69 -7.07
CA LEU A 172 14.12 -2.29 -6.38
C LEU A 172 14.29 -2.25 -4.85
N ALA A 173 15.52 -2.41 -4.34
CA ALA A 173 15.78 -2.42 -2.90
C ALA A 173 15.50 -1.06 -2.25
N ASN A 174 15.90 0.04 -2.87
CA ASN A 174 15.70 1.39 -2.36
C ASN A 174 14.56 2.14 -3.03
N GLY A 175 14.10 1.65 -4.18
CA GLY A 175 13.14 2.38 -5.00
C GLY A 175 13.71 3.65 -5.63
N ALA A 176 12.86 4.37 -6.33
CA ALA A 176 13.19 5.67 -6.93
C ALA A 176 11.93 6.50 -7.14
N GLN A 177 12.06 7.82 -7.05
CA GLN A 177 10.99 8.75 -7.40
C GLN A 177 11.54 9.86 -8.26
N GLY A 178 10.80 10.26 -9.29
CA GLY A 178 11.20 11.36 -10.17
C GLY A 178 10.07 11.85 -11.04
N ILE A 179 10.09 13.14 -11.33
CA ILE A 179 9.14 13.81 -12.23
C ILE A 179 9.93 14.37 -13.38
N ALA A 180 9.60 13.94 -14.60
CA ALA A 180 10.16 14.43 -15.84
C ALA A 180 9.09 15.13 -16.68
N VAL A 181 9.44 15.55 -17.88
CA VAL A 181 8.49 16.12 -18.82
C VAL A 181 7.66 15.00 -19.46
N GLY A 182 6.36 15.01 -19.25
CA GLY A 182 5.44 14.03 -19.82
C GLY A 182 5.47 12.63 -19.18
N MET A 183 6.35 12.36 -18.21
CA MET A 183 6.43 11.08 -17.52
C MET A 183 6.98 11.21 -16.11
N ALA A 184 6.68 10.22 -15.27
CA ALA A 184 7.17 10.15 -13.90
C ALA A 184 7.61 8.72 -13.59
N THR A 185 8.42 8.57 -12.57
CA THR A 185 8.77 7.28 -11.95
C THR A 185 8.43 7.30 -10.48
N SER A 186 7.88 6.22 -9.99
CA SER A 186 7.63 5.99 -8.55
C SER A 186 7.78 4.50 -8.29
N ILE A 187 8.87 4.11 -7.68
CA ILE A 187 9.23 2.73 -7.41
C ILE A 187 9.39 2.62 -5.89
N PRO A 188 8.52 1.88 -5.19
CA PRO A 188 8.68 1.64 -3.76
C PRO A 188 9.87 0.73 -3.46
N PRO A 189 10.45 0.81 -2.27
CA PRO A 189 11.53 -0.07 -1.84
C PRO A 189 11.05 -1.49 -1.55
N HIS A 190 11.96 -2.48 -1.66
CA HIS A 190 11.69 -3.90 -1.40
C HIS A 190 12.78 -4.52 -0.53
N ASN A 191 12.48 -5.65 0.10
CA ASN A 191 13.44 -6.39 0.90
C ASN A 191 14.50 -7.08 0.02
N VAL A 192 15.78 -6.84 0.32
CA VAL A 192 16.90 -7.38 -0.48
C VAL A 192 16.97 -8.91 -0.44
N ASN A 193 16.57 -9.55 0.65
CA ASN A 193 16.59 -11.01 0.75
C ASN A 193 15.53 -11.63 -0.18
N GLU A 194 14.34 -10.99 -0.26
CA GLU A 194 13.27 -11.40 -1.19
C GLU A 194 13.70 -11.20 -2.65
N LEU A 195 14.35 -10.06 -2.95
CA LEU A 195 14.90 -9.79 -4.28
C LEU A 195 16.01 -10.76 -4.65
N ALA A 196 16.87 -11.13 -3.71
CA ALA A 196 17.93 -12.11 -3.92
C ALA A 196 17.36 -13.51 -4.24
N ASP A 197 16.33 -13.95 -3.52
CA ASP A 197 15.66 -15.22 -3.81
C ASP A 197 14.98 -15.22 -5.19
N ALA A 198 14.30 -14.14 -5.55
CA ALA A 198 13.71 -13.97 -6.87
C ALA A 198 14.79 -13.97 -7.98
N ALA A 199 15.92 -13.28 -7.76
CA ALA A 199 17.04 -13.25 -8.70
C ALA A 199 17.69 -14.63 -8.87
N LEU A 200 17.92 -15.38 -7.78
CA LEU A 200 18.43 -16.76 -7.82
C LEU A 200 17.48 -17.70 -8.59
N HIS A 201 16.17 -17.47 -8.46
CA HIS A 201 15.18 -18.21 -9.24
C HIS A 201 15.25 -17.85 -10.74
N LEU A 202 15.37 -16.55 -11.06
CA LEU A 202 15.45 -16.07 -12.44
C LEU A 202 16.72 -16.53 -13.16
N ILE A 203 17.84 -16.71 -12.49
CA ILE A 203 19.07 -17.30 -13.06
C ILE A 203 18.77 -18.70 -13.63
N LYS A 204 17.93 -19.49 -12.97
CA LYS A 204 17.56 -20.83 -13.40
C LYS A 204 16.37 -20.81 -14.39
N HIS A 205 15.47 -19.88 -14.22
CA HIS A 205 14.21 -19.74 -14.96
C HIS A 205 13.98 -18.30 -15.42
N PRO A 206 14.71 -17.81 -16.47
CA PRO A 206 14.66 -16.39 -16.88
C PRO A 206 13.27 -15.89 -17.28
N ASN A 207 12.38 -16.82 -17.67
CA ASN A 207 11.01 -16.54 -18.10
C ASN A 207 9.96 -16.86 -17.02
N ALA A 208 10.36 -16.96 -15.75
CA ALA A 208 9.43 -17.22 -14.65
C ALA A 208 8.25 -16.25 -14.68
N SER A 209 7.05 -16.74 -14.34
CA SER A 209 5.85 -15.91 -14.26
C SER A 209 5.90 -14.96 -13.07
N ILE A 210 5.10 -13.89 -13.11
CA ILE A 210 4.97 -12.97 -11.98
C ILE A 210 4.44 -13.72 -10.74
N ASP A 211 3.51 -14.67 -10.91
CA ASP A 211 3.01 -15.50 -9.82
C ASP A 211 4.11 -16.27 -9.10
N THR A 212 5.07 -16.79 -9.87
CA THR A 212 6.23 -17.47 -9.29
C THR A 212 7.15 -16.50 -8.54
N LEU A 213 7.37 -15.30 -9.09
CA LEU A 213 8.21 -14.29 -8.43
C LEU A 213 7.57 -13.74 -7.15
N MET A 214 6.24 -13.66 -7.09
CA MET A 214 5.51 -13.24 -5.89
C MET A 214 5.60 -14.24 -4.73
N GLN A 215 5.99 -15.49 -4.97
CA GLN A 215 6.30 -16.41 -3.89
C GLN A 215 7.55 -15.98 -3.10
N PHE A 216 8.43 -15.20 -3.71
CA PHE A 216 9.63 -14.63 -3.09
C PHE A 216 9.41 -13.17 -2.67
N VAL A 217 8.87 -12.34 -3.58
CA VAL A 217 8.65 -10.90 -3.36
C VAL A 217 7.18 -10.67 -3.03
N ARG A 218 6.87 -10.53 -1.74
CA ARG A 218 5.49 -10.39 -1.25
C ARG A 218 4.87 -9.03 -1.53
N GLY A 219 5.68 -8.02 -1.73
CA GLY A 219 5.29 -6.62 -1.92
C GLY A 219 6.40 -5.68 -1.48
N PRO A 220 6.17 -4.37 -1.54
CA PRO A 220 7.10 -3.37 -1.01
C PRO A 220 7.47 -3.63 0.46
N ASP A 221 8.67 -3.19 0.84
CA ASP A 221 9.18 -3.23 2.20
C ASP A 221 9.72 -1.84 2.58
N PHE A 222 8.92 -1.09 3.33
CA PHE A 222 9.18 0.32 3.62
C PHE A 222 10.13 0.49 4.82
N PRO A 223 10.99 1.51 4.81
CA PRO A 223 11.88 1.79 5.93
C PRO A 223 11.13 2.12 7.22
N THR A 224 9.94 2.70 7.13
CA THR A 224 9.07 3.08 8.25
C THR A 224 8.12 1.97 8.70
N GLY A 225 8.23 0.75 8.14
CA GLY A 225 7.35 -0.36 8.47
C GLY A 225 5.93 -0.19 7.95
N GLY A 226 4.96 -0.38 8.82
CA GLY A 226 3.53 -0.34 8.50
C GLY A 226 2.99 -1.66 7.98
N VAL A 227 1.72 -1.66 7.60
CA VAL A 227 0.98 -2.83 7.13
C VAL A 227 0.52 -2.64 5.69
N LEU A 228 0.97 -3.50 4.80
CA LEU A 228 0.51 -3.55 3.42
C LEU A 228 -0.84 -4.29 3.37
N VAL A 229 -1.90 -3.56 2.98
CA VAL A 229 -3.28 -4.06 2.94
C VAL A 229 -3.85 -4.18 1.52
N GLU A 230 -3.00 -4.07 0.51
CA GLU A 230 -3.41 -4.21 -0.89
C GLU A 230 -3.73 -5.69 -1.21
N PRO A 231 -4.81 -6.00 -1.93
CA PRO A 231 -5.13 -7.35 -2.36
C PRO A 231 -4.00 -7.96 -3.22
N GLU A 232 -3.73 -9.25 -3.03
CA GLU A 232 -2.67 -9.97 -3.76
C GLU A 232 -2.83 -9.87 -5.28
N GLU A 233 -4.08 -9.87 -5.77
CA GLU A 233 -4.41 -9.75 -7.19
C GLU A 233 -4.00 -8.38 -7.75
N SER A 234 -4.19 -7.31 -6.98
CA SER A 234 -3.76 -5.94 -7.32
C SER A 234 -2.23 -5.82 -7.32
N ILE A 235 -1.54 -6.46 -6.36
CA ILE A 235 -0.07 -6.52 -6.32
C ILE A 235 0.47 -7.27 -7.55
N ARG A 236 -0.17 -8.39 -7.93
CA ARG A 236 0.16 -9.17 -9.12
C ARG A 236 0.05 -8.35 -10.40
N GLU A 237 -1.07 -7.66 -10.57
CA GLU A 237 -1.29 -6.78 -11.71
C GLU A 237 -0.25 -5.65 -11.75
N ALA A 238 0.02 -5.03 -10.60
CA ALA A 238 1.01 -3.96 -10.49
C ALA A 238 2.42 -4.42 -10.92
N TYR A 239 2.89 -5.58 -10.46
CA TYR A 239 4.19 -6.14 -10.85
C TYR A 239 4.22 -6.66 -12.29
N GLY A 240 3.08 -7.12 -12.79
CA GLY A 240 2.94 -7.61 -14.17
C GLY A 240 2.89 -6.50 -15.22
N THR A 241 2.40 -5.31 -14.85
CA THR A 241 2.27 -4.16 -15.75
C THR A 241 3.32 -3.07 -15.49
N GLY A 242 4.02 -3.12 -14.35
CA GLY A 242 4.89 -2.05 -13.87
C GLY A 242 4.13 -0.80 -13.42
N ARG A 243 2.81 -0.87 -13.28
CA ARG A 243 1.94 0.24 -12.86
C ARG A 243 0.90 -0.24 -11.87
N GLY A 244 0.68 0.54 -10.82
CA GLY A 244 -0.30 0.22 -9.78
C GLY A 244 -0.16 1.12 -8.57
N GLY A 245 -0.54 0.59 -7.41
CA GLY A 245 -0.37 1.30 -6.15
C GLY A 245 -0.66 0.38 -4.98
N PHE A 246 -0.03 0.66 -3.87
CA PHE A 246 -0.05 -0.16 -2.67
C PHE A 246 -0.64 0.64 -1.52
N ARG A 247 -1.68 0.12 -0.87
CA ARG A 247 -2.25 0.72 0.33
C ARG A 247 -1.43 0.27 1.54
N VAL A 248 -0.96 1.26 2.28
CA VAL A 248 -0.13 1.05 3.48
C VAL A 248 -0.81 1.73 4.65
N ARG A 249 -0.98 1.00 5.73
CA ARG A 249 -1.56 1.45 6.99
C ARG A 249 -0.49 1.60 8.06
N ALA A 250 -0.76 2.49 9.00
CA ALA A 250 -0.01 2.58 10.24
C ALA A 250 -0.11 1.29 11.06
N SER A 251 0.96 0.92 11.75
CA SER A 251 0.94 -0.14 12.77
C SER A 251 0.49 0.44 14.10
N TRP A 252 -0.36 -0.30 14.82
CA TRP A 252 -0.93 0.17 16.08
C TRP A 252 -1.23 -0.98 17.05
N ALA A 253 -1.35 -0.63 18.32
CA ALA A 253 -1.71 -1.58 19.38
C ALA A 253 -2.69 -0.95 20.37
N VAL A 254 -3.51 -1.80 20.99
CA VAL A 254 -4.41 -1.37 22.09
C VAL A 254 -3.72 -1.56 23.41
N GLU A 255 -3.66 -0.50 24.19
CA GLU A 255 -3.13 -0.50 25.55
C GLU A 255 -4.26 -0.33 26.55
N LYS A 256 -4.32 -1.20 27.55
CA LYS A 256 -5.31 -1.14 28.63
C LYS A 256 -4.79 -0.26 29.77
N GLU A 257 -5.60 0.67 30.22
CA GLU A 257 -5.30 1.55 31.34
C GLU A 257 -5.72 0.96 32.69
N LYS A 258 -5.04 1.41 33.76
CA LYS A 258 -5.43 1.10 35.12
C LYS A 258 -6.79 1.76 35.41
N GLY A 259 -7.86 0.99 35.47
CA GLY A 259 -9.23 1.49 35.69
C GLY A 259 -10.22 1.11 34.60
N GLY A 260 -9.84 0.23 33.65
CA GLY A 260 -10.69 -0.35 32.63
C GLY A 260 -10.92 0.54 31.41
N GLY A 261 -10.11 1.59 31.23
CA GLY A 261 -9.95 2.34 29.99
C GLY A 261 -9.02 1.64 29.01
N TRP A 262 -8.96 2.15 27.78
CA TRP A 262 -8.01 1.74 26.78
C TRP A 262 -7.62 2.95 25.90
N GLN A 263 -6.44 2.88 25.32
CA GLN A 263 -5.93 3.84 24.35
C GLN A 263 -5.31 3.10 23.18
N ILE A 264 -5.17 3.76 22.05
CA ILE A 264 -4.46 3.25 20.89
C ILE A 264 -3.09 3.89 20.84
N ALA A 265 -2.05 3.08 20.77
CA ALA A 265 -0.69 3.52 20.48
C ALA A 265 -0.37 3.19 19.04
N VAL A 266 -0.15 4.22 18.20
CA VAL A 266 0.37 4.08 16.84
C VAL A 266 1.89 4.04 16.94
N THR A 267 2.50 2.96 16.47
CA THR A 267 3.94 2.69 16.57
C THR A 267 4.69 2.89 15.28
N GLU A 268 4.01 2.85 14.13
CA GLU A 268 4.58 3.10 12.81
C GLU A 268 3.59 3.89 11.97
N ILE A 269 4.09 4.78 11.13
CA ILE A 269 3.27 5.57 10.18
C ILE A 269 3.62 5.21 8.74
N PRO A 270 2.70 5.39 7.79
CA PRO A 270 2.94 5.06 6.40
C PRO A 270 4.13 5.81 5.81
N TYR A 271 4.78 5.18 4.84
CA TYR A 271 5.94 5.72 4.16
C TYR A 271 5.69 7.12 3.57
N GLN A 272 6.66 8.04 3.79
CA GLN A 272 6.63 9.45 3.36
C GLN A 272 5.58 10.33 4.05
N VAL A 273 4.91 9.85 5.08
CA VAL A 273 4.07 10.69 5.94
C VAL A 273 4.95 11.41 6.96
N GLN A 274 4.81 12.73 7.06
CA GLN A 274 5.46 13.53 8.09
C GLN A 274 4.62 13.46 9.36
N LYS A 275 5.24 13.01 10.47
CA LYS A 275 4.54 12.80 11.75
C LYS A 275 3.89 14.08 12.27
N SER A 276 4.59 15.20 12.27
CA SER A 276 4.06 16.48 12.78
C SER A 276 2.82 16.93 11.99
N ARG A 277 2.87 16.86 10.64
CA ARG A 277 1.72 17.22 9.80
C ARG A 277 0.52 16.28 9.98
N LEU A 278 0.77 14.99 10.18
CA LEU A 278 -0.28 14.03 10.49
C LEU A 278 -1.00 14.42 11.77
N ILE A 279 -0.24 14.70 12.84
CA ILE A 279 -0.79 15.09 14.16
C ILE A 279 -1.53 16.42 14.06
N GLU A 280 -0.97 17.45 13.41
CA GLU A 280 -1.62 18.74 13.20
C GLU A 280 -2.97 18.58 12.47
N ARG A 281 -3.00 17.85 11.37
CA ARG A 281 -4.25 17.61 10.62
C ARG A 281 -5.29 16.86 11.44
N MET A 282 -4.87 15.86 12.22
CA MET A 282 -5.77 15.14 13.11
C MET A 282 -6.29 16.03 14.24
N ALA A 283 -5.45 16.91 14.81
CA ALA A 283 -5.84 17.87 15.83
C ALA A 283 -6.85 18.90 15.27
N ASP A 284 -6.62 19.43 14.07
CA ASP A 284 -7.57 20.31 13.37
C ASP A 284 -8.92 19.62 13.14
N MET A 285 -8.89 18.35 12.73
CA MET A 285 -10.11 17.56 12.55
C MET A 285 -10.83 17.30 13.87
N LEU A 286 -10.11 17.09 14.97
CA LEU A 286 -10.68 16.93 16.30
C LEU A 286 -11.37 18.23 16.75
N GLN A 287 -10.73 19.39 16.60
CA GLN A 287 -11.31 20.71 16.89
C GLN A 287 -12.53 20.99 16.03
N ALA A 288 -12.49 20.63 14.75
CA ALA A 288 -13.61 20.75 13.82
C ALA A 288 -14.73 19.73 14.07
N LYS A 289 -14.61 18.88 15.11
CA LYS A 289 -15.54 17.79 15.47
C LYS A 289 -15.76 16.77 14.35
N LYS A 290 -14.78 16.61 13.46
CA LYS A 290 -14.79 15.59 12.40
C LYS A 290 -14.31 14.21 12.89
N LEU A 291 -13.68 14.16 14.08
CA LEU A 291 -13.27 12.94 14.79
C LEU A 291 -14.00 12.85 16.14
N PRO A 292 -15.34 12.72 16.16
CA PRO A 292 -16.12 12.79 17.40
C PRO A 292 -15.93 11.60 18.33
N PHE A 293 -15.27 10.54 17.88
CA PHE A 293 -14.94 9.33 18.62
C PHE A 293 -13.62 9.46 19.41
N LEU A 294 -12.77 10.47 19.13
CA LEU A 294 -11.56 10.75 19.89
C LEU A 294 -11.81 11.84 20.94
N ALA A 295 -11.14 11.70 22.09
CA ALA A 295 -11.07 12.71 23.15
C ALA A 295 -9.79 13.54 23.02
N ASP A 296 -8.65 12.89 22.76
CA ASP A 296 -7.34 13.54 22.72
C ASP A 296 -6.36 12.80 21.79
N ILE A 297 -5.32 13.50 21.36
CA ILE A 297 -4.22 13.00 20.56
C ILE A 297 -2.92 13.51 21.15
N ARG A 298 -2.02 12.60 21.57
CA ARG A 298 -0.74 12.95 22.17
C ARG A 298 0.41 12.36 21.39
N ASP A 299 1.46 13.14 21.21
CA ASP A 299 2.76 12.66 20.72
C ASP A 299 3.65 12.32 21.93
N GLU A 300 3.91 11.06 22.13
CA GLU A 300 4.77 10.51 23.17
C GLU A 300 6.04 9.90 22.59
N SER A 301 6.37 10.23 21.34
CA SER A 301 7.56 9.71 20.63
C SER A 301 8.84 10.16 21.32
N ALA A 302 9.80 9.25 21.43
CA ALA A 302 11.16 9.50 21.89
C ALA A 302 12.16 8.98 20.84
N GLU A 303 12.86 7.87 21.09
CA GLU A 303 13.65 7.16 20.07
C GLU A 303 12.71 6.41 19.12
N ASP A 304 11.65 5.80 19.67
CA ASP A 304 10.60 5.11 18.92
C ASP A 304 9.39 6.01 18.70
N LEU A 305 8.73 5.83 17.56
CA LEU A 305 7.49 6.51 17.24
C LEU A 305 6.35 6.02 18.15
N ARG A 306 5.65 6.96 18.78
CA ARG A 306 4.52 6.67 19.65
C ARG A 306 3.49 7.80 19.62
N ILE A 307 2.41 7.64 18.86
CA ILE A 307 1.28 8.56 18.86
C ILE A 307 0.14 7.88 19.60
N VAL A 308 -0.31 8.50 20.68
CA VAL A 308 -1.38 7.98 21.54
C VAL A 308 -2.69 8.65 21.16
N LEU A 309 -3.71 7.82 20.88
CA LEU A 309 -5.07 8.23 20.55
C LEU A 309 -6.01 7.81 21.67
N GLU A 310 -6.60 8.77 22.35
CA GLU A 310 -7.52 8.53 23.46
C GLU A 310 -8.96 8.51 22.94
N PRO A 311 -9.72 7.41 23.12
CA PRO A 311 -11.12 7.34 22.70
C PRO A 311 -12.01 8.14 23.64
N LYS A 312 -13.06 8.76 23.11
CA LYS A 312 -14.05 9.50 23.89
C LYS A 312 -14.90 8.61 24.79
N SER A 313 -15.05 7.35 24.45
CA SER A 313 -15.84 6.37 25.21
C SER A 313 -15.17 5.00 25.22
N ARG A 314 -15.16 4.36 26.40
CA ARG A 314 -14.65 2.99 26.60
C ARG A 314 -15.46 1.92 25.87
N ARG A 315 -16.66 2.27 25.37
CA ARG A 315 -17.57 1.36 24.69
C ARG A 315 -17.30 1.26 23.20
N LEU A 316 -16.45 2.14 22.66
CA LEU A 316 -16.02 2.07 21.28
C LEU A 316 -15.13 0.85 21.07
N GLU A 317 -15.24 0.21 19.91
CA GLU A 317 -14.36 -0.88 19.53
C GLU A 317 -13.10 -0.30 18.86
N PRO A 318 -11.88 -0.68 19.30
CA PRO A 318 -10.65 -0.13 18.77
C PRO A 318 -10.50 -0.26 17.25
N ASP A 319 -10.86 -1.43 16.69
CA ASP A 319 -10.80 -1.70 15.25
C ASP A 319 -11.69 -0.74 14.45
N VAL A 320 -12.87 -0.42 14.98
CA VAL A 320 -13.83 0.53 14.38
C VAL A 320 -13.26 1.94 14.38
N VAL A 321 -12.63 2.35 15.47
CA VAL A 321 -11.98 3.67 15.58
C VAL A 321 -10.85 3.77 14.57
N MET A 322 -9.99 2.74 14.47
CA MET A 322 -8.87 2.75 13.54
C MET A 322 -9.32 2.72 12.09
N GLU A 323 -10.32 1.92 11.73
CA GLU A 323 -10.85 1.90 10.37
C GLU A 323 -11.39 3.27 9.94
N SER A 324 -12.03 4.00 10.89
CA SER A 324 -12.47 5.38 10.65
C SER A 324 -11.30 6.33 10.42
N LEU A 325 -10.24 6.19 11.22
CA LEU A 325 -9.03 6.99 11.10
C LEU A 325 -8.30 6.71 9.78
N PHE A 326 -8.21 5.45 9.36
CA PHE A 326 -7.63 5.07 8.06
C PHE A 326 -8.37 5.72 6.88
N ARG A 327 -9.69 5.83 6.94
CA ARG A 327 -10.47 6.50 5.89
C ARG A 327 -10.37 8.03 5.90
N LEU A 328 -10.14 8.64 7.06
CA LEU A 328 -10.22 10.08 7.24
C LEU A 328 -8.85 10.78 7.29
N THR A 329 -7.77 10.04 7.54
CA THR A 329 -6.44 10.59 7.81
C THR A 329 -5.35 9.90 6.99
N ASP A 330 -4.15 10.46 7.01
CA ASP A 330 -2.97 9.88 6.35
C ASP A 330 -2.35 8.68 7.14
N LEU A 331 -3.08 8.12 8.12
CA LEU A 331 -2.73 6.82 8.74
C LEU A 331 -2.90 5.65 7.75
N GLU A 332 -3.67 5.81 6.68
CA GLU A 332 -3.62 4.98 5.48
C GLU A 332 -3.23 5.86 4.29
N THR A 333 -2.24 5.43 3.52
CA THR A 333 -1.81 6.10 2.29
C THR A 333 -1.69 5.12 1.13
N ARG A 334 -1.75 5.63 -0.09
CA ARG A 334 -1.51 4.84 -1.28
C ARG A 334 -0.17 5.23 -1.91
N VAL A 335 0.79 4.32 -1.90
CA VAL A 335 2.10 4.49 -2.53
C VAL A 335 2.00 4.02 -3.98
N PRO A 336 2.19 4.90 -4.99
CA PRO A 336 2.09 4.51 -6.39
C PRO A 336 3.29 3.68 -6.84
N LEU A 337 3.02 2.70 -7.71
CA LEU A 337 4.03 2.03 -8.55
C LEU A 337 3.93 2.56 -9.98
N ASN A 338 5.00 3.08 -10.49
CA ASN A 338 5.23 3.35 -11.89
C ASN A 338 6.72 3.08 -12.17
N LEU A 339 7.02 1.87 -12.61
CA LEU A 339 8.37 1.36 -12.82
C LEU A 339 8.91 1.86 -14.17
N ASN A 340 8.93 3.18 -14.33
CA ASN A 340 9.41 3.86 -15.53
C ASN A 340 10.89 4.20 -15.35
N VAL A 341 11.74 3.56 -16.14
CA VAL A 341 13.21 3.59 -15.99
C VAL A 341 13.88 3.76 -17.36
N LEU A 342 15.18 4.06 -17.34
CA LEU A 342 16.02 3.97 -18.53
C LEU A 342 16.48 2.53 -18.71
N ASP A 343 16.24 1.96 -19.90
CA ASP A 343 16.75 0.64 -20.28
C ASP A 343 18.28 0.63 -20.52
N GLY A 344 18.84 -0.53 -20.88
CA GLY A 344 20.25 -0.69 -21.20
C GLY A 344 20.76 0.20 -22.35
N ASN A 345 19.85 0.74 -23.17
CA ASN A 345 20.16 1.64 -24.29
C ASN A 345 19.84 3.11 -23.96
N GLY A 346 19.49 3.42 -22.70
CA GLY A 346 19.11 4.77 -22.28
C GLY A 346 17.73 5.23 -22.73
N ARG A 347 16.83 4.30 -23.13
CA ARG A 347 15.47 4.61 -23.56
C ARG A 347 14.53 4.54 -22.36
N PRO A 348 13.65 5.53 -22.17
CA PRO A 348 12.67 5.49 -21.10
C PRO A 348 11.55 4.50 -21.43
N GLY A 349 11.14 3.71 -20.46
CA GLY A 349 10.06 2.74 -20.61
C GLY A 349 9.60 2.17 -19.27
N VAL A 350 8.36 1.71 -19.23
CA VAL A 350 7.82 1.01 -18.06
C VAL A 350 8.18 -0.47 -18.17
N MET A 351 8.77 -1.00 -17.11
CA MET A 351 9.17 -2.40 -17.02
C MET A 351 8.33 -3.14 -15.97
N THR A 352 8.21 -4.44 -16.15
CA THR A 352 7.67 -5.38 -15.15
C THR A 352 8.75 -5.68 -14.09
N LEU A 353 8.33 -6.24 -12.95
CA LEU A 353 9.27 -6.70 -11.91
C LEU A 353 10.32 -7.68 -12.49
N ARG A 354 9.88 -8.62 -13.33
CA ARG A 354 10.75 -9.60 -14.00
C ARG A 354 11.78 -8.93 -14.91
N GLU A 355 11.35 -8.00 -15.75
CA GLU A 355 12.24 -7.30 -16.68
C GLU A 355 13.30 -6.48 -15.94
N ALA A 356 12.91 -5.79 -14.86
CA ALA A 356 13.83 -5.02 -14.03
C ALA A 356 14.90 -5.91 -13.36
N LEU A 357 14.52 -7.05 -12.80
CA LEU A 357 15.46 -8.01 -12.19
C LEU A 357 16.37 -8.64 -13.26
N ASN A 358 15.84 -9.01 -14.42
CA ASN A 358 16.65 -9.56 -15.51
C ASN A 358 17.63 -8.53 -16.09
N ALA A 359 17.26 -7.25 -16.16
CA ALA A 359 18.15 -6.18 -16.62
C ALA A 359 19.33 -5.98 -15.62
N TRP A 360 19.06 -6.05 -14.33
CA TRP A 360 20.10 -6.02 -13.30
C TRP A 360 21.02 -7.25 -13.41
N LEU A 361 20.48 -8.46 -13.53
CA LEU A 361 21.25 -9.69 -13.69
C LEU A 361 22.12 -9.67 -14.95
N ALA A 362 21.57 -9.20 -16.08
CA ALA A 362 22.32 -9.05 -17.32
C ALA A 362 23.48 -8.06 -17.15
N HIS A 363 23.28 -6.95 -16.42
CA HIS A 363 24.36 -6.01 -16.10
C HIS A 363 25.42 -6.66 -15.22
N ARG A 364 25.06 -7.42 -14.18
CA ARG A 364 26.02 -8.16 -13.36
C ARG A 364 26.88 -9.12 -14.19
N ARG A 365 26.30 -9.77 -15.20
CA ARG A 365 27.05 -10.63 -16.10
C ARG A 365 28.07 -9.84 -16.94
N ILE A 366 27.70 -8.67 -17.45
CA ILE A 366 28.62 -7.80 -18.19
C ILE A 366 29.77 -7.35 -17.27
N VAL A 367 29.47 -6.93 -16.05
CA VAL A 367 30.46 -6.54 -15.06
C VAL A 367 31.42 -7.68 -14.74
N LEU A 368 30.92 -8.90 -14.52
CA LEU A 368 31.74 -10.09 -14.27
C LEU A 368 32.68 -10.36 -15.44
N LEU A 369 32.20 -10.33 -16.68
CA LEU A 369 33.02 -10.59 -17.87
C LEU A 369 34.10 -9.55 -18.05
N ARG A 370 33.79 -8.26 -17.93
CA ARG A 370 34.76 -7.16 -18.06
C ARG A 370 35.81 -7.23 -16.95
N ARG A 371 35.39 -7.44 -15.69
CA ARG A 371 36.29 -7.62 -14.55
C ARG A 371 37.24 -8.80 -14.78
N SER A 372 36.73 -9.94 -15.24
CA SER A 372 37.53 -11.13 -15.56
C SER A 372 38.53 -10.87 -16.68
N GLN A 373 38.12 -10.18 -17.75
CA GLN A 373 38.99 -9.80 -18.86
C GLN A 373 40.10 -8.83 -18.42
N PHE A 374 39.75 -7.81 -17.61
CA PHE A 374 40.71 -6.90 -17.04
C PHE A 374 41.74 -7.65 -16.17
N ARG A 375 41.29 -8.59 -15.34
CA ARG A 375 42.17 -9.41 -14.52
C ARG A 375 43.07 -10.30 -15.35
N LEU A 376 42.54 -10.93 -16.40
CA LEU A 376 43.31 -11.73 -17.37
C LEU A 376 44.41 -10.90 -18.01
N GLY A 377 44.12 -9.66 -18.42
CA GLY A 377 45.15 -8.74 -18.96
C GLY A 377 46.26 -8.44 -17.96
N LYS A 378 45.90 -8.18 -16.68
CA LYS A 378 46.87 -7.99 -15.61
C LYS A 378 47.73 -9.23 -15.33
N ILE A 379 47.07 -10.43 -15.34
CA ILE A 379 47.78 -11.71 -15.15
C ILE A 379 48.76 -11.93 -16.32
N ALA A 380 48.33 -11.75 -17.56
CA ALA A 380 49.15 -11.94 -18.74
C ALA A 380 50.41 -11.03 -18.69
N ALA A 381 50.24 -9.72 -18.42
CA ALA A 381 51.37 -8.81 -18.29
C ALA A 381 52.29 -9.21 -17.13
N ARG A 382 51.77 -9.70 -16.00
CA ARG A 382 52.58 -10.16 -14.88
C ARG A 382 53.35 -11.45 -15.16
N LEU A 383 52.67 -12.42 -15.85
CA LEU A 383 53.31 -13.67 -16.27
C LEU A 383 54.47 -13.39 -17.25
N GLU A 384 54.29 -12.47 -18.22
CA GLU A 384 55.33 -12.08 -19.16
C GLU A 384 56.60 -11.58 -18.40
N VAL A 385 56.43 -10.70 -17.41
CA VAL A 385 57.55 -10.23 -16.56
C VAL A 385 58.17 -11.37 -15.78
N LEU A 386 57.35 -12.28 -15.17
CA LEU A 386 57.88 -13.43 -14.42
C LEU A 386 58.67 -14.41 -15.27
N GLU A 387 58.24 -14.65 -16.52
CA GLU A 387 59.01 -15.45 -17.48
C GLU A 387 60.39 -14.83 -17.77
N GLY A 388 60.44 -13.52 -17.99
CA GLY A 388 61.71 -12.78 -18.13
C GLY A 388 62.63 -12.97 -16.91
N TYR A 389 62.07 -12.88 -15.71
CA TYR A 389 62.88 -13.11 -14.48
C TYR A 389 63.40 -14.55 -14.39
N LEU A 390 62.64 -15.54 -14.80
CA LEU A 390 63.10 -16.93 -14.78
C LEU A 390 64.24 -17.16 -15.77
N VAL A 391 64.26 -16.46 -16.94
CA VAL A 391 65.38 -16.51 -17.86
C VAL A 391 66.65 -15.96 -17.20
N VAL A 392 66.56 -14.86 -16.43
CA VAL A 392 67.70 -14.33 -15.65
C VAL A 392 68.25 -15.35 -14.66
N PHE A 393 67.38 -16.03 -13.91
CA PHE A 393 67.84 -17.04 -12.92
C PHE A 393 68.55 -18.20 -13.56
N LEU A 394 68.16 -18.59 -14.81
CA LEU A 394 68.81 -19.68 -15.55
C LEU A 394 70.15 -19.25 -16.16
N ASN A 395 70.34 -17.95 -16.45
CA ASN A 395 71.50 -17.38 -17.14
C ASN A 395 72.16 -16.20 -16.40
N LEU A 396 72.22 -16.30 -15.06
CA LEU A 396 72.53 -15.15 -14.20
C LEU A 396 73.89 -14.49 -14.52
N ASP A 397 74.94 -15.30 -14.73
CA ASP A 397 76.30 -14.76 -15.01
C ASP A 397 76.36 -14.04 -16.32
N GLU A 398 75.66 -14.54 -17.38
CA GLU A 398 75.61 -13.96 -18.68
C GLU A 398 74.81 -12.64 -18.68
N VAL A 399 73.68 -12.63 -17.99
CA VAL A 399 72.83 -11.41 -17.83
C VAL A 399 73.61 -10.32 -17.11
N ILE A 400 74.35 -10.65 -16.04
CA ILE A 400 75.17 -9.69 -15.30
C ILE A 400 76.31 -9.15 -16.19
N ALA A 401 76.96 -10.01 -17.02
CA ALA A 401 77.98 -9.60 -17.93
C ALA A 401 77.44 -8.60 -18.97
N ILE A 402 76.31 -8.86 -19.62
CA ILE A 402 75.63 -7.98 -20.55
C ILE A 402 75.30 -6.63 -19.89
N ILE A 403 74.72 -6.64 -18.70
CA ILE A 403 74.37 -5.39 -17.98
C ILE A 403 75.59 -4.53 -17.67
N ARG A 404 76.75 -5.12 -17.42
CA ARG A 404 77.97 -4.41 -17.07
C ARG A 404 78.82 -3.95 -18.26
N GLU A 405 78.79 -4.69 -19.38
CA GLU A 405 79.74 -4.56 -20.48
C GLU A 405 79.12 -4.01 -21.76
N ALA A 406 77.78 -4.17 -21.97
CA ALA A 406 77.14 -3.72 -23.18
C ALA A 406 76.87 -2.20 -23.21
N ASP A 407 77.06 -1.56 -24.34
CA ASP A 407 76.67 -0.16 -24.57
C ASP A 407 75.11 0.01 -24.57
N HIS A 408 74.38 -1.00 -25.04
CA HIS A 408 72.96 -1.01 -25.11
C HIS A 408 72.36 -2.32 -24.45
N PRO A 409 72.43 -2.48 -23.13
CA PRO A 409 72.10 -3.74 -22.43
C PRO A 409 70.68 -4.20 -22.68
N ARG A 410 69.72 -3.31 -22.86
CA ARG A 410 68.32 -3.69 -23.18
C ARG A 410 68.22 -4.45 -24.50
N ASP A 411 68.78 -3.87 -25.56
CA ASP A 411 68.70 -4.42 -26.94
C ASP A 411 69.46 -5.74 -27.04
N GLU A 412 70.58 -5.85 -26.33
CA GLU A 412 71.35 -7.08 -26.26
C GLU A 412 70.67 -8.19 -25.47
N LEU A 413 70.02 -7.90 -24.34
CA LEU A 413 69.20 -8.84 -23.60
C LEU A 413 68.04 -9.32 -24.42
N MET A 414 67.36 -8.42 -25.16
CA MET A 414 66.26 -8.78 -26.04
C MET A 414 66.73 -9.74 -27.16
N THR A 415 67.81 -9.43 -27.79
CA THR A 415 68.35 -10.23 -28.91
C THR A 415 68.90 -11.57 -28.44
N ARG A 416 69.59 -11.59 -27.28
CA ARG A 416 70.28 -12.78 -26.79
C ARG A 416 69.33 -13.84 -26.19
N PHE A 417 68.30 -13.40 -25.52
CA PHE A 417 67.39 -14.29 -24.79
C PHE A 417 65.95 -14.29 -25.38
N ASP A 418 65.76 -13.66 -26.52
CA ASP A 418 64.43 -13.54 -27.20
C ASP A 418 63.41 -12.91 -26.26
N LEU A 419 63.81 -11.84 -25.55
CA LEU A 419 62.96 -11.17 -24.59
C LEU A 419 62.15 -10.03 -25.23
N SER A 420 60.96 -9.79 -24.70
CA SER A 420 60.17 -8.59 -25.03
C SER A 420 60.84 -7.33 -24.38
N GLU A 421 60.50 -6.14 -24.89
CA GLU A 421 60.93 -4.89 -24.33
C GLU A 421 60.49 -4.73 -22.85
N LEU A 422 59.27 -5.20 -22.54
CA LEU A 422 58.72 -5.22 -21.18
C LEU A 422 59.57 -6.09 -20.25
N GLN A 423 59.95 -7.27 -20.70
CA GLN A 423 60.79 -8.22 -19.94
C GLN A 423 62.20 -7.64 -19.74
N ALA A 424 62.81 -7.10 -20.77
CA ALA A 424 64.17 -6.51 -20.71
C ALA A 424 64.23 -5.31 -19.75
N ASN A 425 63.24 -4.42 -19.81
CA ASN A 425 63.14 -3.28 -18.89
C ASN A 425 62.93 -3.75 -17.45
N ALA A 426 62.04 -4.73 -17.21
CA ALA A 426 61.77 -5.31 -15.88
C ALA A 426 63.04 -5.95 -15.28
N ILE A 427 63.89 -6.61 -16.12
CA ILE A 427 65.17 -7.19 -15.71
C ILE A 427 66.14 -6.10 -15.28
N LEU A 428 66.25 -5.03 -16.08
CA LEU A 428 67.15 -3.90 -15.77
C LEU A 428 66.76 -3.14 -14.49
N ASP A 429 65.46 -3.08 -14.20
CA ASP A 429 64.89 -2.48 -12.97
C ASP A 429 64.93 -3.41 -11.76
N MET A 430 65.40 -4.66 -11.92
CA MET A 430 65.41 -5.64 -10.85
C MET A 430 66.36 -5.28 -9.73
N ARG A 431 65.90 -5.36 -8.50
CA ARG A 431 66.69 -5.16 -7.31
C ARG A 431 67.62 -6.34 -7.07
N LEU A 432 68.91 -6.10 -6.79
CA LEU A 432 69.92 -7.15 -6.55
C LEU A 432 69.52 -8.16 -5.49
N ARG A 433 68.74 -7.79 -4.48
CA ARG A 433 68.22 -8.72 -3.45
C ARG A 433 67.26 -9.79 -4.00
N ALA A 434 66.58 -9.50 -5.13
CA ALA A 434 65.65 -10.44 -5.77
C ALA A 434 66.36 -11.63 -6.41
N LEU A 435 67.69 -11.58 -6.61
CA LEU A 435 68.51 -12.67 -7.16
C LEU A 435 68.79 -13.79 -6.16
N ARG A 436 68.20 -13.77 -4.96
CA ARG A 436 68.37 -14.86 -3.97
C ARG A 436 67.53 -16.09 -4.39
N ARG A 437 68.08 -17.30 -4.04
CA ARG A 437 67.40 -18.58 -4.33
C ARG A 437 65.97 -18.69 -3.69
N LEU A 438 65.74 -18.07 -2.54
CA LEU A 438 64.41 -18.04 -1.90
C LEU A 438 63.42 -17.22 -2.71
N GLU A 439 63.86 -16.12 -3.35
CA GLU A 439 63.03 -15.30 -4.22
C GLU A 439 62.65 -16.04 -5.52
N GLU A 440 63.56 -16.85 -6.09
CA GLU A 440 63.29 -17.72 -7.26
C GLU A 440 62.11 -18.68 -6.97
N MET A 441 62.11 -19.35 -5.78
CA MET A 441 61.01 -20.23 -5.39
C MET A 441 59.70 -19.48 -5.24
N ALA A 442 59.73 -18.25 -4.67
CA ALA A 442 58.55 -17.42 -4.53
C ALA A 442 57.99 -16.99 -5.87
N LEU A 443 58.86 -16.61 -6.83
CA LEU A 443 58.44 -16.22 -8.21
C LEU A 443 57.84 -17.40 -8.99
N LYS A 444 58.40 -18.62 -8.83
CA LYS A 444 57.81 -19.85 -9.42
C LYS A 444 56.43 -20.15 -8.84
N ALA A 445 56.26 -20.03 -7.51
CA ALA A 445 54.99 -20.24 -6.86
C ALA A 445 53.96 -19.19 -7.28
N GLU A 446 54.38 -17.89 -7.42
CA GLU A 446 53.54 -16.82 -7.93
C GLU A 446 53.08 -17.12 -9.37
N ARG A 447 54.01 -17.53 -10.26
CA ARG A 447 53.70 -17.89 -11.65
C ARG A 447 52.67 -19.00 -11.71
N ASP A 448 52.92 -20.09 -10.98
CA ASP A 448 52.03 -21.28 -11.01
C ASP A 448 50.63 -20.96 -10.47
N SER A 449 50.53 -20.08 -9.46
CA SER A 449 49.28 -19.59 -8.95
C SER A 449 48.55 -18.71 -9.97
N LEU A 450 49.26 -17.82 -10.70
CA LEU A 450 48.69 -16.97 -11.72
C LEU A 450 48.25 -17.75 -12.95
N ILE A 451 48.94 -18.83 -13.34
CA ILE A 451 48.52 -19.75 -14.41
C ILE A 451 47.21 -20.43 -14.05
N ALA A 452 47.12 -20.96 -12.81
CA ALA A 452 45.87 -21.61 -12.35
C ALA A 452 44.70 -20.61 -12.30
N GLU A 453 44.93 -19.38 -11.85
CA GLU A 453 43.95 -18.27 -11.89
C GLU A 453 43.54 -17.94 -13.34
N GLN A 454 44.51 -17.84 -14.26
CA GLN A 454 44.29 -17.57 -15.67
C GLN A 454 43.39 -18.64 -16.33
N GLU A 455 43.69 -19.92 -16.08
CA GLU A 455 42.89 -21.05 -16.59
C GLU A 455 41.45 -20.99 -16.06
N GLY A 456 41.28 -20.71 -14.75
CA GLY A 456 39.99 -20.56 -14.11
C GLY A 456 39.18 -19.39 -14.72
N LEU A 457 39.78 -18.22 -14.86
CA LEU A 457 39.13 -17.05 -15.45
C LEU A 457 38.82 -17.24 -16.94
N THR A 458 39.73 -17.90 -17.71
CA THR A 458 39.51 -18.20 -19.11
C THR A 458 38.32 -19.14 -19.29
N SER A 459 38.20 -20.16 -18.45
CA SER A 459 37.04 -21.05 -18.41
C SER A 459 35.76 -20.30 -18.05
N LEU A 460 35.81 -19.40 -17.06
CA LEU A 460 34.68 -18.57 -16.64
C LEU A 460 34.20 -17.65 -17.79
N VAL A 461 35.11 -17.00 -18.50
CA VAL A 461 34.77 -16.13 -19.63
C VAL A 461 34.15 -16.92 -20.79
N GLY A 462 34.59 -18.17 -21.01
CA GLY A 462 34.14 -19.04 -22.12
C GLY A 462 32.83 -19.80 -21.84
N ASP A 463 32.41 -19.97 -20.62
CA ASP A 463 31.24 -20.77 -20.22
C ASP A 463 30.16 -19.97 -19.52
N GLU A 464 29.02 -19.83 -20.17
CA GLU A 464 27.86 -19.10 -19.63
C GLU A 464 27.31 -19.74 -18.34
N THR A 465 27.40 -21.06 -18.22
CA THR A 465 26.93 -21.77 -17.01
C THR A 465 27.77 -21.41 -15.80
N LEU A 466 29.09 -21.34 -15.97
CA LEU A 466 30.01 -20.93 -14.93
C LEU A 466 29.78 -19.45 -14.53
N GLN A 467 29.50 -18.58 -15.50
CA GLN A 467 29.18 -17.17 -15.24
C GLN A 467 27.95 -17.03 -14.35
N TRP A 468 26.85 -17.70 -14.70
CA TRP A 468 25.64 -17.68 -13.87
C TRP A 468 25.83 -18.37 -12.52
N GLY A 469 26.66 -19.41 -12.46
CA GLY A 469 27.06 -20.03 -11.20
C GLY A 469 27.80 -19.08 -10.26
N HIS A 470 28.71 -18.27 -10.82
CA HIS A 470 29.47 -17.25 -10.08
C HIS A 470 28.54 -16.14 -9.56
N ILE A 471 27.69 -15.58 -10.43
CA ILE A 471 26.72 -14.55 -10.04
C ILE A 471 25.76 -15.08 -8.95
N ALA A 472 25.32 -16.33 -9.08
CA ALA A 472 24.49 -16.95 -8.05
C ALA A 472 25.24 -17.10 -6.72
N GLY A 473 26.57 -17.30 -6.73
CA GLY A 473 27.43 -17.25 -5.55
C GLY A 473 27.44 -15.87 -4.91
N GLU A 474 27.72 -14.82 -5.68
CA GLU A 474 27.70 -13.43 -5.20
C GLU A 474 26.35 -13.04 -4.57
N ILE A 475 25.21 -13.42 -5.20
CA ILE A 475 23.88 -13.13 -4.67
C ILE A 475 23.60 -13.89 -3.37
N LYS A 476 24.10 -15.12 -3.21
CA LYS A 476 23.99 -15.87 -1.95
C LYS A 476 24.80 -15.24 -0.83
N GLU A 477 25.98 -14.73 -1.12
CA GLU A 477 26.81 -13.98 -0.16
C GLU A 477 26.13 -12.67 0.25
N LEU A 478 25.57 -11.93 -0.72
CA LEU A 478 24.75 -10.76 -0.46
C LEU A 478 23.60 -11.10 0.49
N LYS A 479 22.82 -12.14 0.16
CA LYS A 479 21.73 -12.61 1.02
C LYS A 479 22.22 -12.97 2.42
N ALA A 480 23.30 -13.72 2.56
CA ALA A 480 23.85 -14.13 3.86
C ALA A 480 24.24 -12.91 4.73
N THR A 481 24.69 -11.82 4.12
CA THR A 481 25.02 -10.57 4.80
C THR A 481 23.79 -9.90 5.40
N PHE A 482 22.66 -9.86 4.68
CA PHE A 482 21.45 -9.13 5.09
C PHE A 482 20.41 -10.00 5.82
N GLN A 483 20.42 -11.32 5.64
CA GLN A 483 19.40 -12.22 6.18
C GLN A 483 19.26 -12.17 7.71
N LYS A 484 20.37 -11.98 8.42
CA LYS A 484 20.39 -11.94 9.89
C LYS A 484 20.16 -10.54 10.46
N THR A 485 20.54 -9.51 9.72
CA THR A 485 20.61 -8.13 10.20
C THR A 485 19.46 -7.27 9.73
N ASP A 486 18.73 -7.70 8.67
CA ASP A 486 17.70 -6.89 8.04
C ASP A 486 16.46 -7.71 7.67
N PRO A 487 15.62 -8.04 8.66
CA PRO A 487 14.33 -8.66 8.41
C PRO A 487 13.39 -7.71 7.67
N ARG A 488 12.31 -8.27 7.10
CA ARG A 488 11.24 -7.47 6.55
C ARG A 488 10.62 -6.57 7.63
N ARG A 489 10.39 -5.29 7.30
CA ARG A 489 9.82 -4.28 8.21
C ARG A 489 8.31 -4.10 8.00
N THR A 490 7.84 -4.17 6.76
CA THR A 490 6.44 -3.99 6.42
C THR A 490 5.68 -5.30 6.51
N ASP A 491 4.68 -5.40 7.36
CA ASP A 491 3.80 -6.55 7.44
C ASP A 491 2.84 -6.61 6.24
N CYS A 492 2.41 -7.83 5.89
CA CYS A 492 1.42 -8.05 4.83
C CYS A 492 0.20 -8.73 5.45
N SER A 493 -0.93 -8.05 5.47
CA SER A 493 -2.20 -8.61 5.93
C SER A 493 -3.36 -8.09 5.09
N ALA A 494 -4.40 -8.92 4.93
CA ALA A 494 -5.63 -8.44 4.32
C ALA A 494 -6.28 -7.37 5.20
N ALA A 495 -6.82 -6.30 4.57
CA ALA A 495 -7.65 -5.36 5.31
C ALA A 495 -8.85 -6.09 5.90
N PRO A 496 -9.22 -5.84 7.17
CA PRO A 496 -10.46 -6.37 7.74
C PRO A 496 -11.63 -5.94 6.86
N ASP A 497 -12.51 -6.87 6.52
CA ASP A 497 -13.75 -6.58 5.78
C ASP A 497 -14.80 -6.02 6.77
N ILE A 498 -14.56 -4.80 7.23
CA ILE A 498 -15.47 -4.05 8.08
C ILE A 498 -16.24 -3.11 7.17
N ASP A 499 -17.40 -3.54 6.70
CA ASP A 499 -18.34 -2.69 5.94
C ASP A 499 -19.00 -1.70 6.90
N LEU A 500 -18.30 -0.60 7.18
CA LEU A 500 -18.77 0.47 8.05
C LEU A 500 -19.22 1.63 7.18
N ASP A 501 -20.52 1.82 7.11
CA ASP A 501 -21.08 3.09 6.64
C ASP A 501 -20.52 4.20 7.58
N ALA A 502 -19.74 5.12 7.05
CA ALA A 502 -18.96 6.10 7.83
C ALA A 502 -19.82 6.92 8.83
N ALA A 503 -21.13 6.91 8.68
CA ALA A 503 -22.09 7.53 9.59
C ALA A 503 -22.42 6.65 10.83
N GLU A 504 -22.28 5.32 10.75
CA GLU A 504 -22.60 4.42 11.87
C GLU A 504 -21.49 4.39 12.95
N ILE A 505 -20.25 4.68 12.57
CA ILE A 505 -19.08 4.66 13.46
C ILE A 505 -19.13 5.81 14.49
N LEU A 506 -19.85 6.87 14.17
CA LEU A 506 -19.93 8.09 14.96
C LEU A 506 -21.02 8.03 16.05
N ILE A 507 -21.82 6.96 16.06
CA ILE A 507 -22.97 6.83 16.96
C ILE A 507 -22.55 6.03 18.18
N GLU A 508 -22.51 6.69 19.35
CA GLU A 508 -22.35 6.00 20.63
C GLU A 508 -23.51 4.99 20.81
N ARG A 509 -23.18 3.71 20.93
CA ARG A 509 -24.17 2.65 21.08
C ARG A 509 -24.83 2.71 22.47
N GLU A 510 -26.03 3.29 22.52
CA GLU A 510 -26.81 3.40 23.73
C GLU A 510 -28.15 2.68 23.57
N PRO A 511 -28.63 1.93 24.59
CA PRO A 511 -29.97 1.40 24.56
C PRO A 511 -30.98 2.54 24.61
N ILE A 512 -32.01 2.45 23.78
CA ILE A 512 -33.11 3.43 23.70
C ILE A 512 -34.46 2.70 23.63
N THR A 513 -35.50 3.36 24.14
CA THR A 513 -36.87 2.98 23.93
C THR A 513 -37.54 3.95 22.97
N VAL A 514 -37.96 3.45 21.81
CA VAL A 514 -38.62 4.25 20.78
C VAL A 514 -40.14 4.18 21.00
N ILE A 515 -40.76 5.35 21.10
CA ILE A 515 -42.19 5.51 21.35
C ILE A 515 -42.79 6.27 20.17
N CYS A 516 -43.84 5.71 19.57
CA CYS A 516 -44.60 6.37 18.51
C CYS A 516 -46.06 6.42 18.91
N SER A 517 -46.68 7.61 18.78
CA SER A 517 -48.10 7.82 19.09
C SER A 517 -49.03 7.48 17.90
N GLN A 518 -50.35 7.44 18.12
CA GLN A 518 -51.34 7.22 17.07
C GLN A 518 -51.32 8.29 15.97
N LYS A 519 -51.01 9.54 16.34
CA LYS A 519 -50.89 10.65 15.39
C LYS A 519 -49.47 10.77 14.79
N GLY A 520 -48.62 9.75 14.94
CA GLY A 520 -47.28 9.70 14.34
C GLY A 520 -46.24 10.63 15.00
N TRP A 521 -46.38 10.96 16.30
CA TRP A 521 -45.31 11.63 17.05
C TRP A 521 -44.34 10.59 17.57
N ILE A 522 -43.05 10.74 17.22
CA ILE A 522 -41.99 9.78 17.57
C ILE A 522 -40.92 10.42 18.45
N ARG A 523 -40.41 9.67 19.41
CA ARG A 523 -39.30 10.02 20.30
C ARG A 523 -38.50 8.82 20.75
N ALA A 524 -37.28 9.03 21.21
CA ALA A 524 -36.45 8.04 21.87
C ALA A 524 -36.19 8.44 23.33
N MET A 525 -36.36 7.51 24.25
CA MET A 525 -35.96 7.65 25.66
C MET A 525 -34.70 6.83 25.93
N LYS A 526 -33.84 7.33 26.82
CA LYS A 526 -32.61 6.65 27.21
C LYS A 526 -32.91 5.38 28.01
N GLY A 527 -32.21 4.30 27.67
CA GLY A 527 -32.36 2.98 28.30
C GLY A 527 -33.57 2.20 27.79
N HIS A 528 -33.58 0.91 28.07
CA HIS A 528 -34.75 0.04 27.83
C HIS A 528 -35.74 0.24 28.99
N GLN A 529 -36.78 1.00 28.71
CA GLN A 529 -37.88 1.20 29.63
C GLN A 529 -38.86 -0.03 29.55
N ASP A 530 -39.61 -0.26 30.60
CA ASP A 530 -40.68 -1.29 30.56
C ASP A 530 -41.71 -0.94 29.47
N LEU A 531 -41.94 -1.86 28.52
CA LEU A 531 -42.83 -1.64 27.38
C LEU A 531 -44.28 -1.42 27.77
N ASP A 532 -44.71 -1.92 28.95
CA ASP A 532 -46.04 -1.77 29.51
C ASP A 532 -46.22 -0.53 30.37
N SER A 533 -45.17 0.33 30.48
CA SER A 533 -45.21 1.60 31.23
C SER A 533 -46.16 2.60 30.59
N GLU A 534 -46.82 3.42 31.43
CA GLU A 534 -47.61 4.56 30.93
C GLU A 534 -46.74 5.71 30.49
N PHE A 535 -46.67 5.94 29.18
CA PHE A 535 -45.96 7.05 28.56
C PHE A 535 -46.88 8.27 28.38
N LYS A 536 -46.35 9.47 28.49
CA LYS A 536 -47.10 10.71 28.25
C LYS A 536 -47.21 11.02 26.75
N TYR A 537 -48.41 11.29 26.27
CA TYR A 537 -48.74 11.67 24.92
C TYR A 537 -49.31 13.11 24.89
N LYS A 538 -49.37 13.71 23.70
CA LYS A 538 -49.98 15.01 23.51
C LYS A 538 -51.50 14.91 23.74
N GLU A 539 -52.13 15.98 24.16
CA GLU A 539 -53.57 16.02 24.38
C GLU A 539 -54.37 15.59 23.13
N GLY A 540 -55.26 14.63 23.29
CA GLY A 540 -56.04 14.05 22.20
C GLY A 540 -55.27 13.05 21.31
N ASP A 541 -54.09 12.54 21.78
CA ASP A 541 -53.29 11.49 21.16
C ASP A 541 -53.13 10.32 22.12
N GLY A 542 -52.66 9.17 21.62
CA GLY A 542 -52.56 7.93 22.41
C GLY A 542 -51.41 7.03 22.00
N PRO A 543 -51.16 5.94 22.75
CA PRO A 543 -50.10 4.97 22.42
C PRO A 543 -50.40 4.25 21.12
N ALA A 544 -49.38 4.07 20.26
CA ALA A 544 -49.44 3.19 19.10
C ALA A 544 -48.36 2.12 19.17
N PHE A 545 -47.11 2.50 19.22
CA PHE A 545 -45.97 1.58 19.21
C PHE A 545 -44.90 1.97 20.24
N VAL A 546 -44.39 0.95 20.94
CA VAL A 546 -43.23 1.07 21.84
C VAL A 546 -42.30 -0.10 21.56
N ILE A 547 -41.04 0.18 21.23
CA ILE A 547 -40.03 -0.84 20.92
C ILE A 547 -38.70 -0.54 21.60
N HIS A 548 -37.97 -1.59 21.95
CA HIS A 548 -36.57 -1.48 22.35
C HIS A 548 -35.66 -1.44 21.12
N ALA A 549 -34.70 -0.55 21.11
CA ALA A 549 -33.71 -0.40 20.07
C ALA A 549 -32.40 0.13 20.67
N GLU A 550 -31.41 0.29 19.85
CA GLU A 550 -30.16 0.97 20.14
C GLU A 550 -30.01 2.21 19.23
N THR A 551 -29.18 3.14 19.62
CA THR A 551 -28.91 4.35 18.80
C THR A 551 -28.37 4.03 17.42
N THR A 552 -27.67 2.92 17.27
CA THR A 552 -27.13 2.42 16.01
C THR A 552 -28.13 1.70 15.13
N ASP A 553 -29.33 1.39 15.66
CA ASP A 553 -30.34 0.63 14.93
C ASP A 553 -31.05 1.50 13.88
N LYS A 554 -31.43 0.87 12.77
CA LYS A 554 -32.38 1.42 11.79
C LYS A 554 -33.79 1.02 12.20
N ILE A 555 -34.63 2.03 12.35
CA ILE A 555 -36.05 1.87 12.71
C ILE A 555 -36.91 1.91 11.44
N LEU A 556 -37.67 0.87 11.18
CA LEU A 556 -38.56 0.74 10.05
C LEU A 556 -39.98 1.11 10.42
N LEU A 557 -40.61 1.98 9.62
CA LEU A 557 -42.02 2.27 9.68
C LEU A 557 -42.67 1.70 8.41
N PHE A 558 -43.65 0.82 8.58
CA PHE A 558 -44.51 0.36 7.48
C PHE A 558 -45.78 1.14 7.52
N ALA A 559 -46.17 1.75 6.42
CA ALA A 559 -47.36 2.62 6.34
C ALA A 559 -48.43 2.06 5.41
N GLU A 560 -49.66 2.56 5.55
CA GLU A 560 -50.86 2.13 4.80
C GLU A 560 -50.70 2.21 3.27
N ASN A 561 -49.78 3.07 2.77
CA ASN A 561 -49.45 3.18 1.35
C ASN A 561 -48.54 2.04 0.82
N GLY A 562 -48.23 1.04 1.67
CA GLY A 562 -47.40 -0.11 1.32
C GLY A 562 -45.92 0.20 1.18
N ARG A 563 -45.50 1.35 1.72
CA ARG A 563 -44.08 1.76 1.76
C ARG A 563 -43.44 1.53 3.12
N PHE A 564 -42.16 1.22 3.11
CA PHE A 564 -41.30 1.30 4.29
C PHE A 564 -40.53 2.61 4.28
N TYR A 565 -40.44 3.22 5.44
CA TYR A 565 -39.59 4.38 5.72
C TYR A 565 -38.57 3.98 6.75
N THR A 566 -37.36 4.49 6.63
CA THR A 566 -36.25 4.14 7.52
C THR A 566 -35.81 5.40 8.27
N LEU A 567 -35.74 5.28 9.60
CA LEU A 567 -35.20 6.29 10.50
C LEU A 567 -33.97 5.73 11.22
N ALA A 568 -32.92 6.53 11.38
CA ALA A 568 -31.77 6.18 12.19
C ALA A 568 -32.08 6.45 13.67
N GLY A 569 -31.74 5.49 14.57
CA GLY A 569 -32.05 5.57 16.00
C GLY A 569 -31.42 6.78 16.71
N ASP A 570 -30.22 7.20 16.23
CA ASP A 570 -29.49 8.38 16.74
C ASP A 570 -30.17 9.71 16.40
N LYS A 571 -30.92 9.75 15.28
CA LYS A 571 -31.60 10.97 14.79
C LYS A 571 -33.00 11.14 15.36
N LEU A 572 -33.47 10.21 16.18
CA LEU A 572 -34.77 10.33 16.83
C LEU A 572 -34.74 11.43 17.89
N PRO A 573 -35.82 12.25 18.01
CA PRO A 573 -35.92 13.27 19.06
C PRO A 573 -35.76 12.67 20.43
N ARG A 574 -34.83 13.21 21.22
CA ARG A 574 -34.54 12.74 22.59
C ARG A 574 -35.09 13.74 23.62
N GLY A 575 -35.49 13.26 24.77
CA GLY A 575 -35.86 14.10 25.90
C GLY A 575 -37.22 13.78 26.53
N ARG A 576 -37.65 14.67 27.45
CA ARG A 576 -38.91 14.52 28.22
C ARG A 576 -40.15 15.05 27.51
N GLY A 577 -39.99 15.60 26.29
CA GLY A 577 -41.10 16.14 25.49
C GLY A 577 -41.95 15.05 24.86
N PHE A 578 -42.91 15.45 24.00
CA PHE A 578 -43.79 14.54 23.24
C PHE A 578 -43.17 13.96 21.97
N GLY A 579 -41.94 14.38 21.60
CA GLY A 579 -41.26 14.03 20.37
C GLY A 579 -41.62 14.99 19.22
N GLU A 580 -41.41 14.53 17.99
CA GLU A 580 -41.70 15.27 16.76
C GLU A 580 -42.53 14.43 15.80
N PRO A 581 -43.31 15.04 14.91
CA PRO A 581 -44.06 14.29 13.88
C PRO A 581 -43.08 13.56 12.94
N VAL A 582 -43.39 12.29 12.64
CA VAL A 582 -42.61 11.47 11.69
C VAL A 582 -42.49 12.14 10.31
N SER A 583 -43.52 12.91 9.89
CA SER A 583 -43.53 13.65 8.63
C SER A 583 -42.44 14.73 8.49
N LEU A 584 -41.83 15.18 9.59
CA LEU A 584 -40.64 16.05 9.55
C LEU A 584 -39.37 15.29 9.18
N MET A 585 -39.33 13.99 9.43
CA MET A 585 -38.16 13.12 9.21
C MET A 585 -38.22 12.39 7.87
N VAL A 586 -39.42 11.96 7.45
CA VAL A 586 -39.68 11.24 6.20
C VAL A 586 -40.88 11.84 5.47
N ASP A 587 -40.97 11.61 4.17
CA ASP A 587 -42.06 12.17 3.33
C ASP A 587 -43.32 11.28 3.45
N LEU A 588 -43.82 11.14 4.68
CA LEU A 588 -45.05 10.43 4.96
C LEU A 588 -46.26 11.36 4.68
N PRO A 589 -47.20 11.02 3.75
CA PRO A 589 -48.38 11.83 3.50
C PRO A 589 -49.26 11.96 4.76
N ALA A 590 -49.93 13.09 4.91
CA ALA A 590 -50.70 13.40 6.12
C ALA A 590 -51.95 12.51 6.31
N ASP A 591 -52.44 11.86 5.24
CA ASP A 591 -53.57 10.98 5.19
C ASP A 591 -53.22 9.46 5.26
N VAL A 592 -51.94 9.15 5.56
CA VAL A 592 -51.40 7.80 5.60
C VAL A 592 -50.97 7.45 7.02
N ASP A 593 -51.62 6.42 7.60
CA ASP A 593 -51.31 5.93 8.94
C ASP A 593 -50.13 4.95 8.95
N ILE A 594 -49.45 4.86 10.13
CA ILE A 594 -48.37 3.90 10.37
C ILE A 594 -49.02 2.56 10.80
N VAL A 595 -48.75 1.53 10.02
CA VAL A 595 -49.26 0.18 10.30
C VAL A 595 -48.37 -0.55 11.30
N ARG A 596 -47.07 -0.37 11.20
CA ARG A 596 -46.08 -1.03 12.09
C ARG A 596 -44.80 -0.25 12.27
N LEU A 597 -44.28 -0.29 13.49
CA LEU A 597 -42.95 0.16 13.83
C LEU A 597 -42.12 -1.05 14.28
N LEU A 598 -40.89 -1.20 13.75
CA LEU A 598 -40.02 -2.32 14.11
C LEU A 598 -38.53 -1.95 13.94
N ARG A 599 -37.66 -2.71 14.58
CA ARG A 599 -36.21 -2.62 14.41
C ARG A 599 -35.79 -3.46 13.21
N ALA A 600 -34.86 -2.97 12.43
CA ALA A 600 -34.21 -3.75 11.38
C ALA A 600 -33.20 -4.72 12.02
N ASP A 601 -33.57 -6.00 12.07
CA ASP A 601 -32.82 -7.07 12.74
C ASP A 601 -32.45 -8.25 11.82
N GLY A 602 -32.52 -8.05 10.49
CA GLY A 602 -32.21 -9.07 9.49
C GLY A 602 -33.32 -10.15 9.36
N SER A 603 -34.45 -10.00 10.06
CA SER A 603 -35.58 -10.94 9.99
C SER A 603 -36.33 -10.83 8.65
N ARG A 604 -37.30 -11.72 8.46
CA ARG A 604 -38.29 -11.67 7.35
C ARG A 604 -39.60 -11.12 7.85
N LEU A 605 -40.26 -10.33 7.04
CA LEU A 605 -41.56 -9.72 7.34
C LEU A 605 -42.65 -10.26 6.40
N LEU A 606 -43.80 -10.59 6.92
CA LEU A 606 -44.99 -10.83 6.14
C LEU A 606 -45.82 -9.55 6.12
N VAL A 607 -46.02 -8.98 4.93
CA VAL A 607 -46.83 -7.77 4.70
C VAL A 607 -48.09 -8.09 3.91
N ALA A 608 -49.21 -7.46 4.28
CA ALA A 608 -50.50 -7.76 3.67
C ALA A 608 -51.33 -6.51 3.44
N ALA A 609 -52.11 -6.52 2.33
CA ALA A 609 -53.06 -5.47 1.95
C ALA A 609 -54.52 -5.86 2.32
N SER A 610 -55.38 -4.88 2.49
CA SER A 610 -56.83 -5.04 2.75
C SER A 610 -57.55 -5.91 1.72
N THR A 611 -57.02 -6.01 0.50
CA THR A 611 -57.53 -6.90 -0.56
C THR A 611 -57.24 -8.37 -0.32
N GLY A 612 -56.54 -8.71 0.76
CA GLY A 612 -56.16 -10.09 1.06
C GLY A 612 -54.91 -10.60 0.35
N HIS A 613 -54.17 -9.73 -0.33
CA HIS A 613 -52.87 -10.05 -0.92
C HIS A 613 -51.74 -9.80 0.07
N GLY A 614 -50.69 -10.61 0.01
CA GLY A 614 -49.50 -10.43 0.82
C GLY A 614 -48.28 -11.16 0.27
N LEU A 615 -47.12 -10.82 0.80
CA LEU A 615 -45.83 -11.38 0.43
C LEU A 615 -44.90 -11.38 1.64
N ILE A 616 -43.85 -12.19 1.59
CA ILE A 616 -42.76 -12.15 2.54
C ILE A 616 -41.67 -11.28 1.93
N VAL A 617 -41.06 -10.39 2.75
CA VAL A 617 -39.94 -9.55 2.36
C VAL A 617 -38.80 -9.63 3.40
N PRO A 618 -37.54 -9.79 3.00
CA PRO A 618 -36.40 -9.63 3.90
C PRO A 618 -36.34 -8.19 4.41
N VAL A 619 -35.99 -7.98 5.67
CA VAL A 619 -35.85 -6.63 6.27
C VAL A 619 -34.87 -5.78 5.50
N ASP A 620 -33.73 -6.34 5.06
CA ASP A 620 -32.71 -5.61 4.29
C ASP A 620 -33.25 -5.13 2.93
N ALA A 621 -34.13 -5.90 2.32
CA ALA A 621 -34.81 -5.49 1.09
C ALA A 621 -35.89 -4.42 1.32
N ALA A 622 -36.33 -4.21 2.55
CA ALA A 622 -37.34 -3.20 2.93
C ALA A 622 -36.68 -1.84 3.30
N LEU A 623 -35.38 -1.78 3.57
CA LEU A 623 -34.65 -0.55 3.92
C LEU A 623 -34.77 0.51 2.81
N ALA A 624 -35.22 1.71 3.18
CA ALA A 624 -35.32 2.87 2.30
C ALA A 624 -34.08 3.75 2.45
N GLN A 625 -33.47 4.12 1.33
CA GLN A 625 -32.31 5.02 1.29
C GLN A 625 -32.70 6.51 1.20
N THR A 626 -33.97 6.80 0.89
CA THR A 626 -34.49 8.16 0.69
C THR A 626 -35.67 8.45 1.62
N ARG A 627 -35.91 9.74 1.92
CA ARG A 627 -37.04 10.20 2.75
C ARG A 627 -38.40 9.82 2.16
N SER A 628 -38.50 9.61 0.85
CA SER A 628 -39.73 9.22 0.17
C SER A 628 -40.15 7.76 0.42
N GLY A 629 -39.32 6.99 1.14
CA GLY A 629 -39.58 5.59 1.46
C GLY A 629 -39.45 4.66 0.25
N LYS A 630 -39.45 3.34 0.53
CA LYS A 630 -39.36 2.25 -0.46
C LYS A 630 -40.67 1.54 -0.63
N GLN A 631 -41.19 1.50 -1.86
CA GLN A 631 -42.38 0.74 -2.17
C GLN A 631 -42.10 -0.78 -2.15
N VAL A 632 -42.70 -1.51 -1.24
CA VAL A 632 -42.57 -2.97 -1.11
C VAL A 632 -43.88 -3.66 -1.49
N LEU A 633 -45.01 -3.28 -0.88
CA LEU A 633 -46.31 -3.82 -1.21
C LEU A 633 -47.02 -2.91 -2.23
N ASN A 634 -47.24 -3.41 -3.43
CA ASN A 634 -47.93 -2.67 -4.47
C ASN A 634 -49.47 -2.63 -4.18
N ILE A 635 -49.94 -1.43 -3.91
CA ILE A 635 -51.34 -1.17 -3.58
C ILE A 635 -51.98 -0.35 -4.69
N SER A 636 -53.23 -0.65 -5.05
CA SER A 636 -53.98 0.05 -6.11
C SER A 636 -55.40 0.38 -5.69
N GLY A 637 -55.92 1.50 -6.15
CA GLY A 637 -57.29 1.98 -5.85
C GLY A 637 -57.46 2.34 -4.37
N LEU A 638 -58.55 1.91 -3.76
CA LEU A 638 -58.88 2.17 -2.36
C LEU A 638 -58.24 1.17 -1.37
N ALA A 639 -57.39 0.27 -1.85
CA ALA A 639 -56.68 -0.67 -0.99
C ALA A 639 -55.66 0.00 -0.08
N ARG A 640 -55.42 -0.57 1.10
CA ARG A 640 -54.40 -0.11 2.06
C ARG A 640 -53.60 -1.31 2.57
N ALA A 641 -52.37 -1.07 2.99
CA ALA A 641 -51.65 -2.06 3.80
C ALA A 641 -52.32 -2.12 5.20
N VAL A 642 -52.53 -3.33 5.72
CA VAL A 642 -53.26 -3.51 6.98
C VAL A 642 -52.45 -4.27 8.02
N ALA A 643 -51.44 -5.04 7.61
CA ALA A 643 -50.67 -5.83 8.54
C ALA A 643 -49.19 -5.96 8.09
N CYS A 644 -48.31 -5.99 9.09
CA CYS A 644 -46.89 -6.31 8.96
C CYS A 644 -46.46 -7.06 10.22
N CYS A 645 -46.01 -8.30 10.08
CA CYS A 645 -45.53 -9.09 11.20
C CYS A 645 -44.20 -9.77 10.90
N VAL A 646 -43.37 -9.99 11.93
CA VAL A 646 -42.13 -10.74 11.82
C VAL A 646 -42.43 -12.22 11.61
N VAL A 647 -41.75 -12.83 10.67
CA VAL A 647 -41.90 -14.26 10.37
C VAL A 647 -41.20 -15.08 11.47
N LYS A 648 -42.01 -15.57 12.44
CA LYS A 648 -41.57 -16.44 13.52
C LYS A 648 -42.53 -17.66 13.60
N GLY A 649 -42.20 -18.71 12.85
CA GLY A 649 -43.04 -19.93 12.78
C GLY A 649 -43.16 -20.45 11.37
N ASP A 650 -43.99 -21.49 11.23
CA ASP A 650 -44.21 -22.27 10.00
C ASP A 650 -45.61 -22.12 9.41
N MET A 651 -46.55 -21.45 10.14
CA MET A 651 -47.92 -21.26 9.75
C MET A 651 -48.32 -19.79 9.69
N VAL A 652 -49.17 -19.42 8.73
CA VAL A 652 -49.81 -18.12 8.60
C VAL A 652 -51.27 -18.19 9.03
N ALA A 653 -51.68 -17.27 9.91
CA ALA A 653 -53.09 -17.06 10.23
C ALA A 653 -53.56 -15.70 9.69
N THR A 654 -54.70 -15.68 9.00
CA THR A 654 -55.33 -14.48 8.45
C THR A 654 -56.74 -14.36 8.98
N VAL A 655 -57.15 -13.13 9.29
CA VAL A 655 -58.55 -12.86 9.71
C VAL A 655 -59.09 -11.67 8.93
N GLY A 656 -60.33 -11.83 8.45
CA GLY A 656 -61.04 -10.78 7.73
C GLY A 656 -61.86 -9.88 8.63
N VAL A 657 -62.27 -8.70 8.11
CA VAL A 657 -63.25 -7.80 8.73
C VAL A 657 -64.56 -8.57 9.01
N ASN A 658 -64.90 -9.53 8.15
CA ASN A 658 -66.03 -10.46 8.31
C ASN A 658 -65.80 -11.54 9.40
N ARG A 659 -64.71 -11.43 10.15
CA ARG A 659 -64.30 -12.31 11.24
C ARG A 659 -64.03 -13.76 10.83
N LYS A 660 -63.76 -14.05 9.57
CA LYS A 660 -63.42 -15.42 9.17
C LYS A 660 -61.88 -15.59 9.31
N LEU A 661 -61.50 -16.60 10.08
CA LEU A 661 -60.11 -17.01 10.32
C LEU A 661 -59.72 -18.12 9.33
N LEU A 662 -58.55 -18.05 8.77
CA LEU A 662 -57.91 -19.05 7.93
C LEU A 662 -56.47 -19.23 8.35
N ALA A 663 -56.04 -20.48 8.50
CA ALA A 663 -54.62 -20.82 8.72
C ALA A 663 -54.13 -21.72 7.57
N PHE A 664 -52.87 -21.51 7.15
CA PHE A 664 -52.24 -22.29 6.08
C PHE A 664 -50.70 -22.24 6.23
N PRO A 665 -49.94 -23.17 5.60
CA PRO A 665 -48.50 -23.21 5.70
C PRO A 665 -47.83 -21.94 5.14
N LEU A 666 -46.81 -21.44 5.86
CA LEU A 666 -46.01 -20.26 5.46
C LEU A 666 -45.35 -20.48 4.09
N SER A 667 -44.96 -21.70 3.76
CA SER A 667 -44.33 -22.08 2.49
C SER A 667 -45.19 -21.76 1.24
N GLU A 668 -46.49 -21.52 1.42
CA GLU A 668 -47.37 -21.10 0.33
C GLU A 668 -47.26 -19.59 -0.01
N VAL A 669 -46.53 -18.81 0.78
CA VAL A 669 -46.36 -17.38 0.55
C VAL A 669 -44.97 -17.13 -0.05
N PRO A 670 -44.87 -16.52 -1.24
CA PRO A 670 -43.59 -16.26 -1.88
C PRO A 670 -42.81 -15.15 -1.17
N GLU A 671 -41.50 -15.31 -1.15
CA GLU A 671 -40.58 -14.27 -0.75
C GLU A 671 -40.26 -13.39 -1.97
N MET A 672 -40.43 -12.07 -1.84
CA MET A 672 -40.26 -11.08 -2.91
C MET A 672 -39.74 -9.78 -2.34
N THR A 673 -38.87 -9.07 -3.09
CA THR A 673 -38.37 -7.76 -2.70
C THR A 673 -39.39 -6.63 -2.90
N ARG A 674 -40.37 -6.83 -3.82
CA ARG A 674 -41.46 -5.90 -4.13
C ARG A 674 -42.52 -6.62 -4.94
N GLY A 675 -43.81 -6.31 -4.70
CA GLY A 675 -44.89 -6.85 -5.52
C GLY A 675 -46.28 -6.65 -4.92
N LYS A 676 -47.30 -7.18 -5.57
CA LYS A 676 -48.66 -7.31 -5.03
C LYS A 676 -48.76 -8.50 -4.09
N GLY A 677 -47.87 -9.48 -4.25
CA GLY A 677 -47.95 -10.75 -3.55
C GLY A 677 -49.05 -11.69 -4.06
N VAL A 678 -49.36 -12.72 -3.26
CA VAL A 678 -50.36 -13.71 -3.55
C VAL A 678 -51.62 -13.49 -2.68
N ILE A 679 -52.75 -13.98 -3.12
CA ILE A 679 -53.99 -13.94 -2.31
C ILE A 679 -53.79 -14.86 -1.10
N LEU A 680 -53.77 -14.29 0.11
CA LEU A 680 -53.70 -15.01 1.37
C LEU A 680 -55.09 -15.58 1.74
N GLN A 681 -56.17 -14.74 1.65
CA GLN A 681 -57.54 -15.10 1.92
C GLN A 681 -58.47 -14.37 0.95
N ARG A 682 -59.59 -15.01 0.51
CA ARG A 682 -60.62 -14.41 -0.34
C ARG A 682 -61.80 -13.93 0.47
N PHE A 683 -62.26 -12.73 0.15
CA PHE A 683 -63.44 -12.11 0.77
C PHE A 683 -64.51 -11.86 -0.28
N LYS A 684 -65.78 -12.14 0.07
CA LYS A 684 -66.96 -11.71 -0.77
C LYS A 684 -67.31 -10.27 -0.45
N GLU A 685 -67.23 -9.89 0.84
CA GLU A 685 -67.49 -8.57 1.38
C GLU A 685 -66.47 -8.28 2.50
N GLY A 686 -66.14 -7.01 2.69
CA GLY A 686 -65.10 -6.58 3.61
C GLY A 686 -63.70 -6.77 3.03
N GLY A 687 -62.74 -7.10 3.84
CA GLY A 687 -61.34 -7.30 3.43
C GLY A 687 -60.53 -7.98 4.53
N LEU A 688 -59.24 -8.07 4.36
CA LEU A 688 -58.33 -8.56 5.36
C LEU A 688 -58.24 -7.52 6.51
N ALA A 689 -58.40 -8.00 7.74
CA ALA A 689 -58.25 -7.15 8.94
C ALA A 689 -56.86 -7.28 9.56
N ASP A 690 -56.33 -8.51 9.67
CA ASP A 690 -55.03 -8.73 10.28
C ASP A 690 -54.40 -10.06 9.80
N VAL A 691 -53.06 -10.17 9.93
CA VAL A 691 -52.30 -11.39 9.65
C VAL A 691 -51.22 -11.58 10.69
N THR A 692 -50.94 -12.82 11.04
CA THR A 692 -49.81 -13.19 11.92
C THR A 692 -49.17 -14.49 11.46
N VAL A 693 -47.92 -14.71 11.90
CA VAL A 693 -47.20 -15.97 11.71
C VAL A 693 -47.04 -16.63 13.08
N TYR A 694 -47.29 -17.93 13.15
CA TYR A 694 -47.21 -18.68 14.40
C TYR A 694 -46.54 -20.05 14.17
N ASP A 695 -46.05 -20.64 15.25
CA ASP A 695 -45.50 -22.00 15.26
C ASP A 695 -46.63 -23.00 15.45
N SER A 696 -46.76 -23.98 14.55
CA SER A 696 -47.78 -24.99 14.59
C SER A 696 -47.79 -25.81 15.89
N ALA A 697 -46.64 -26.02 16.52
CA ALA A 697 -46.51 -26.72 17.79
C ALA A 697 -46.94 -25.89 19.00
N ALA A 698 -46.78 -24.56 18.94
CA ALA A 698 -47.14 -23.63 20.02
C ALA A 698 -48.64 -23.20 19.96
N GLY A 699 -49.22 -23.26 18.78
CA GLY A 699 -50.60 -22.80 18.54
C GLY A 699 -50.72 -21.30 18.28
N LEU A 700 -51.94 -20.83 17.95
CA LEU A 700 -52.22 -19.44 17.63
C LEU A 700 -52.64 -18.66 18.88
N SER A 701 -51.92 -17.58 19.16
CA SER A 701 -52.14 -16.70 20.32
C SER A 701 -52.75 -15.36 19.90
N TRP A 702 -53.63 -14.79 20.73
CA TRP A 702 -54.19 -13.43 20.56
C TRP A 702 -54.43 -12.75 21.91
N LYS A 703 -54.53 -11.43 21.94
CA LYS A 703 -54.94 -10.68 23.12
C LYS A 703 -56.46 -10.70 23.27
N ALA A 704 -56.95 -11.27 24.36
CA ALA A 704 -58.35 -11.26 24.75
C ALA A 704 -58.65 -10.02 25.64
N GLY A 705 -59.93 -9.67 25.79
CA GLY A 705 -60.35 -8.54 26.64
C GLY A 705 -59.77 -8.62 28.06
N GLY A 706 -59.31 -7.48 28.62
CA GLY A 706 -58.69 -7.40 29.93
C GLY A 706 -57.21 -7.75 29.95
N GLY A 707 -56.48 -7.67 28.81
CA GLY A 707 -55.03 -7.83 28.73
C GLY A 707 -54.51 -9.28 28.80
N ARG A 708 -55.41 -10.27 28.84
CA ARG A 708 -55.03 -11.69 28.93
C ARG A 708 -54.71 -12.24 27.54
N THR A 709 -53.60 -12.95 27.40
CA THR A 709 -53.27 -13.71 26.19
C THR A 709 -53.98 -15.05 26.21
N ARG A 710 -54.67 -15.39 25.12
CA ARG A 710 -55.30 -16.70 24.89
C ARG A 710 -54.60 -17.41 23.74
N THR A 711 -54.28 -18.68 23.91
CA THR A 711 -53.67 -19.53 22.91
C THR A 711 -54.61 -20.68 22.53
N GLU A 712 -54.82 -20.88 21.24
CA GLU A 712 -55.51 -22.03 20.69
C GLU A 712 -54.46 -22.98 20.10
N THR A 713 -54.37 -24.15 20.69
CA THR A 713 -53.40 -25.17 20.28
C THR A 713 -53.96 -26.11 19.20
N ASP A 714 -55.26 -26.34 19.15
CA ASP A 714 -55.88 -27.12 18.10
C ASP A 714 -56.41 -26.23 16.98
N MET A 715 -55.55 -25.96 16.03
CA MET A 715 -55.87 -25.15 14.85
C MET A 715 -56.51 -25.92 13.72
N THR A 716 -56.68 -27.24 13.82
CA THR A 716 -57.25 -28.13 12.79
C THR A 716 -58.56 -27.62 12.12
N PRO A 717 -59.50 -27.01 12.87
CA PRO A 717 -60.73 -26.50 12.26
C PRO A 717 -60.56 -25.37 11.26
N TRP A 718 -59.47 -24.58 11.41
CA TRP A 718 -59.18 -23.36 10.63
C TRP A 718 -58.06 -23.55 9.61
N ILE A 719 -57.41 -24.71 9.61
CA ILE A 719 -56.40 -25.04 8.57
C ILE A 719 -57.11 -25.28 7.24
N GLY A 720 -56.66 -24.65 6.20
CA GLY A 720 -57.20 -24.77 4.85
C GLY A 720 -56.18 -24.42 3.79
N LYS A 721 -56.55 -24.50 2.51
CA LYS A 721 -55.73 -24.06 1.41
C LYS A 721 -55.66 -22.53 1.40
N ARG A 722 -54.51 -21.95 1.09
CA ARG A 722 -54.34 -20.52 0.85
C ARG A 722 -55.43 -20.02 -0.11
N ALA A 723 -55.89 -18.79 0.07
CA ALA A 723 -56.99 -18.18 -0.70
C ALA A 723 -58.38 -18.79 -0.48
N ALA A 724 -58.59 -19.63 0.54
CA ALA A 724 -59.92 -20.03 0.97
C ALA A 724 -60.66 -18.90 1.71
N ALA A 725 -61.95 -19.02 1.93
CA ALA A 725 -62.78 -18.01 2.60
C ALA A 725 -62.57 -17.98 4.14
N GLY A 726 -62.11 -19.07 4.73
CA GLY A 726 -61.95 -19.22 6.18
C GLY A 726 -63.25 -19.55 6.90
N LYS A 727 -63.21 -19.79 8.22
CA LYS A 727 -64.29 -20.12 9.11
C LYS A 727 -64.39 -19.14 10.27
N MET A 728 -65.51 -19.13 11.00
CA MET A 728 -65.66 -18.32 12.20
C MET A 728 -64.55 -18.64 13.24
N PRO A 729 -63.99 -17.65 13.92
CA PRO A 729 -62.88 -17.86 14.83
C PRO A 729 -63.33 -18.51 16.13
N PRO A 730 -62.39 -18.95 16.99
CA PRO A 730 -62.74 -19.53 18.29
C PRO A 730 -63.50 -18.53 19.16
N THR A 731 -64.32 -19.08 20.10
CA THR A 731 -65.12 -18.29 21.06
C THR A 731 -64.13 -17.44 21.90
N GLY A 732 -64.37 -16.12 22.01
CA GLY A 732 -63.50 -15.17 22.73
C GLY A 732 -62.45 -14.51 21.87
N PHE A 733 -62.46 -14.69 20.53
CA PHE A 733 -61.60 -13.92 19.62
C PHE A 733 -62.04 -12.44 19.61
N PRO A 734 -61.10 -11.45 19.61
CA PRO A 734 -61.40 -10.05 19.86
C PRO A 734 -62.30 -9.39 18.80
N ARG A 735 -62.85 -8.22 19.19
CA ARG A 735 -63.50 -7.26 18.31
C ARG A 735 -62.87 -5.89 18.54
N PRO A 736 -62.27 -5.25 17.52
CA PRO A 736 -62.10 -5.68 16.14
C PRO A 736 -61.27 -6.98 16.01
N ALA A 737 -61.36 -7.66 14.87
CA ALA A 737 -60.65 -8.91 14.62
C ALA A 737 -59.15 -8.65 14.40
N GLN A 738 -58.37 -8.81 15.43
CA GLN A 738 -56.89 -8.58 15.45
C GLN A 738 -56.20 -9.64 16.30
N PHE A 739 -54.97 -9.98 15.97
CA PHE A 739 -54.14 -10.92 16.71
C PHE A 739 -53.32 -10.23 17.80
N THR A 740 -52.93 -8.97 17.59
CA THR A 740 -52.06 -8.19 18.49
C THR A 740 -52.77 -6.97 19.05
#